data_1908837dc4ca4bc0014a893e464d9a37
#
_entry.id   1908837dc4ca4bc0014a893e464d9a37
#
_cell.length_a   1.000
_cell.length_b   1.000
_cell.length_c   1.000
_cell.angle_alpha   90.00
_cell.angle_beta   90.00
_cell.angle_gamma   90.00
#
_symmetry.space_group_name_H-M   'P 1'
#
loop_
_entity.id
_entity.type
_entity.pdbx_description
1 polymer ?
#
loop_
_entity_poly.entity_id
_entity_poly.type
_entity_poly.pdbx_seq_one_letter_code
_entity_poly.pdbx_strand_id
1 'polypeptide(L)'
;MTAPERRLEEHLIEKLRGLKYEYRADIRDRAALEKNFRKKFESLNQVNLTDGEFERLLDEIVTPDVFTAAHTLRNRSSFTRDDGTPLNFTLVNIADWCKNTFEVVSQLRINTDNSHHRYDVILLVNGIPVAQVELKTLGINPRRAIEQIVEYKNDPGNGYTRTILCFVQIFIVTNRDSTYYFANNNARHFAFNADERFLPIYEHARPDNSKVKELDAFAEAFLAKCTLGQMISRYMVLVASEQKLLLMRPYQIYAVKNIVECIEKNLGSGYVWHTTGSGKTLTSFKASTLLKANPTVDKCLFVVDRKDLDRQTREEFNRFQEGCVEENTNTRALVDRLLSEDGADKVIVCTIQKLGLALDENSTRNKGREKKGRATYKDLLEPLRNKRMVFIFDECHRSQFGDNHQTIKEFFPNAQLFGFTGTPIFEQNSNYKRIEGDVQTLRTTQDLFQKELHAYTITHAIEDRNVLRFHVDYYRPQGAEIKPGETLAKRAVVDAILAKHDGATGGRRFNSLLATASINDAIEYYALFDALQNGRKLADPAFVPLNITAVFSPPADVSPDVRQIQEDLPQEQDDNQHDPEAKKRALSTIISHYNERFGTNHRLEEFDLYYQDVQKRIKDQQFPNSDLPQKGREKLDVTIVVDMLLTGFDSKYLNTLYVDKYLKQHALIQAFSRTNRVLNDTKPYGHILDFRGQQEAVDAAIALFSGVKVEQARTIWLVDKAPVIIDKLKDARTALDNFMQSQGLTGKPEDVANLKGDDARAAFIKHFKEVQRLQTQLDQYTDLTPEQEQTIQTILPQDDLTAFRGQYLETAQRLREQREQPGEKTAAAVDQLDFEFVLFASALIDYDYIMKLITDFQAQPAGKATMSREQVIGLIAGDSKFIDERDAIIEYVRGLKAGEGLDEGAVRDGYQRFKDEKYAAEVAAAAHKHGLGSEPLQAFVDGILGRMIFDGEQLTELLAPLDLGWRARTDKELALMADLVPLLKKSAGGRDISGLKAYEE
;
A
#
# COMPACT_ATOMS: atom_id res chain seq x y z
N MET A 1 31.71 4.06 17.45
CA MET A 1 31.98 2.80 16.71
C MET A 1 32.68 1.82 17.63
N THR A 2 32.13 0.65 17.78
CA THR A 2 32.70 -0.43 18.57
C THR A 2 33.85 -1.14 17.83
N ALA A 3 34.72 -1.88 18.52
CA ALA A 3 35.80 -2.62 17.87
C ALA A 3 35.30 -3.68 16.85
N PRO A 4 34.17 -4.36 17.07
CA PRO A 4 33.55 -5.24 16.06
C PRO A 4 33.06 -4.50 14.81
N GLU A 5 32.42 -3.33 14.95
CA GLU A 5 31.97 -2.51 13.80
C GLU A 5 33.14 -2.03 12.95
N ARG A 6 34.24 -1.64 13.57
CA ARG A 6 35.44 -1.23 12.86
C ARG A 6 36.04 -2.37 12.01
N ARG A 7 36.09 -3.60 12.56
CA ARG A 7 36.53 -4.76 11.77
C ARG A 7 35.61 -5.07 10.60
N LEU A 8 34.30 -4.87 10.77
CA LEU A 8 33.32 -5.06 9.70
C LEU A 8 33.48 -3.99 8.60
N GLU A 9 33.78 -2.74 8.98
CA GLU A 9 34.08 -1.67 8.05
C GLU A 9 35.36 -1.96 7.24
N GLU A 10 36.43 -2.36 7.91
CA GLU A 10 37.72 -2.71 7.27
C GLU A 10 37.51 -3.88 6.29
N HIS A 11 36.72 -4.87 6.68
CA HIS A 11 36.36 -6.02 5.83
C HIS A 11 35.56 -5.59 4.59
N LEU A 12 34.53 -4.74 4.74
CA LEU A 12 33.76 -4.23 3.61
C LEU A 12 34.63 -3.40 2.65
N ILE A 13 35.52 -2.56 3.17
CA ILE A 13 36.43 -1.77 2.34
C ILE A 13 37.34 -2.68 1.53
N GLU A 14 37.89 -3.73 2.13
CA GLU A 14 38.76 -4.69 1.41
C GLU A 14 37.97 -5.44 0.32
N LYS A 15 36.73 -5.83 0.61
CA LYS A 15 35.83 -6.42 -0.37
C LYS A 15 35.56 -5.50 -1.56
N LEU A 16 35.27 -4.22 -1.29
CA LEU A 16 35.05 -3.18 -2.32
C LEU A 16 36.32 -2.92 -3.16
N ARG A 17 37.50 -2.95 -2.54
CA ARG A 17 38.75 -2.89 -3.28
C ARG A 17 38.93 -4.08 -4.23
N GLY A 18 38.51 -5.28 -3.79
CA GLY A 18 38.43 -6.46 -4.66
C GLY A 18 37.50 -6.26 -5.84
N LEU A 19 36.38 -5.53 -5.67
CA LEU A 19 35.46 -5.11 -6.73
C LEU A 19 35.92 -3.91 -7.55
N LYS A 20 37.20 -3.50 -7.39
CA LYS A 20 37.87 -2.41 -8.12
C LYS A 20 37.41 -0.99 -7.76
N TYR A 21 36.89 -0.78 -6.56
CA TYR A 21 36.72 0.56 -5.99
C TYR A 21 38.08 1.09 -5.51
N GLU A 22 38.31 2.39 -5.69
CA GLU A 22 39.45 3.08 -5.14
C GLU A 22 39.11 3.53 -3.71
N TYR A 23 39.87 3.01 -2.71
CA TYR A 23 39.69 3.46 -1.34
C TYR A 23 40.41 4.80 -1.12
N ARG A 24 39.64 5.80 -0.67
CA ARG A 24 40.12 7.18 -0.46
C ARG A 24 40.17 7.47 1.04
N ALA A 25 41.27 7.02 1.65
CA ALA A 25 41.56 7.26 3.06
C ALA A 25 41.84 8.75 3.39
N ASP A 26 42.15 9.55 2.37
CA ASP A 26 42.45 10.98 2.44
C ASP A 26 41.16 11.85 2.52
N ILE A 27 39.97 11.29 2.19
CA ILE A 27 38.69 12.03 2.24
C ILE A 27 38.01 11.75 3.57
N ARG A 28 38.06 12.73 4.49
CA ARG A 28 37.52 12.60 5.84
C ARG A 28 36.56 13.74 6.21
N ASP A 29 36.52 14.79 5.43
CA ASP A 29 35.71 15.97 5.65
C ASP A 29 35.09 16.50 4.34
N ARG A 30 34.24 17.53 4.49
CA ARG A 30 33.51 18.17 3.39
C ARG A 30 34.49 18.76 2.34
N ALA A 31 35.50 19.45 2.77
CA ALA A 31 36.40 20.14 1.85
C ALA A 31 37.19 19.15 0.97
N ALA A 32 37.68 18.05 1.56
CA ALA A 32 38.35 16.98 0.81
C ALA A 32 37.38 16.28 -0.18
N LEU A 33 36.13 16.08 0.22
CA LEU A 33 35.09 15.48 -0.63
C LEU A 33 34.78 16.38 -1.84
N GLU A 34 34.52 17.67 -1.63
CA GLU A 34 34.21 18.63 -2.69
C GLU A 34 35.41 18.85 -3.63
N LYS A 35 36.65 18.89 -3.10
CA LYS A 35 37.87 18.92 -3.90
C LYS A 35 38.03 17.70 -4.80
N ASN A 36 37.71 16.50 -4.29
CA ASN A 36 37.73 15.29 -5.08
C ASN A 36 36.65 15.33 -6.18
N PHE A 37 35.44 15.77 -5.84
CA PHE A 37 34.37 15.95 -6.81
C PHE A 37 34.76 16.90 -7.93
N ARG A 38 35.30 18.07 -7.63
CA ARG A 38 35.83 19.03 -8.62
C ARG A 38 36.76 18.37 -9.62
N LYS A 39 37.78 17.66 -9.12
CA LYS A 39 38.79 16.98 -9.96
C LYS A 39 38.16 15.95 -10.89
N LYS A 40 37.21 15.16 -10.38
CA LYS A 40 36.52 14.12 -11.18
C LYS A 40 35.53 14.74 -12.18
N PHE A 41 34.79 15.80 -11.78
CA PHE A 41 33.92 16.56 -12.65
C PHE A 41 34.65 17.19 -13.84
N GLU A 42 35.77 17.90 -13.57
CA GLU A 42 36.60 18.52 -14.60
C GLU A 42 37.13 17.47 -15.59
N SER A 43 37.55 16.30 -15.06
CA SER A 43 38.04 15.19 -15.90
C SER A 43 36.95 14.58 -16.77
N LEU A 44 35.72 14.36 -16.19
CA LEU A 44 34.59 13.76 -16.91
C LEU A 44 34.09 14.68 -18.03
N ASN A 45 34.00 15.99 -17.76
CA ASN A 45 33.42 16.96 -18.69
C ASN A 45 34.48 17.67 -19.55
N GLN A 46 35.79 17.32 -19.38
CA GLN A 46 36.93 17.90 -20.10
C GLN A 46 37.00 19.42 -19.99
N VAL A 47 36.86 19.95 -18.78
CA VAL A 47 36.81 21.37 -18.46
C VAL A 47 37.71 21.68 -17.24
N ASN A 48 38.18 22.88 -17.16
CA ASN A 48 38.77 23.43 -15.95
C ASN A 48 37.88 24.57 -15.46
N LEU A 49 37.47 24.56 -14.21
CA LEU A 49 36.65 25.59 -13.60
C LEU A 49 37.49 26.55 -12.77
N THR A 50 37.13 27.82 -12.78
CA THR A 50 37.64 28.78 -11.78
C THR A 50 37.05 28.42 -10.40
N ASP A 51 37.60 28.99 -9.32
CA ASP A 51 37.06 28.75 -7.97
C ASP A 51 35.62 29.30 -7.87
N GLY A 52 35.36 30.49 -8.43
CA GLY A 52 34.03 31.07 -8.48
C GLY A 52 33.03 30.28 -9.33
N GLU A 53 33.47 29.72 -10.47
CA GLU A 53 32.64 28.82 -11.28
C GLU A 53 32.26 27.55 -10.53
N PHE A 54 33.23 27.00 -9.76
CA PHE A 54 32.98 25.78 -8.99
C PHE A 54 32.00 26.04 -7.81
N GLU A 55 32.14 27.15 -7.11
CA GLU A 55 31.20 27.54 -6.05
C GLU A 55 29.80 27.71 -6.61
N ARG A 56 29.61 28.41 -7.72
CA ARG A 56 28.28 28.56 -8.39
C ARG A 56 27.72 27.25 -8.88
N LEU A 57 28.56 26.35 -9.41
CA LEU A 57 28.13 25.01 -9.80
C LEU A 57 27.61 24.23 -8.59
N LEU A 58 28.30 24.29 -7.44
CA LEU A 58 27.81 23.65 -6.21
C LEU A 58 26.48 24.24 -5.74
N ASP A 59 26.32 25.57 -5.78
CA ASP A 59 25.08 26.25 -5.41
C ASP A 59 23.89 25.83 -6.32
N GLU A 60 24.18 25.54 -7.60
CA GLU A 60 23.16 25.14 -8.57
C GLU A 60 22.76 23.66 -8.42
N ILE A 61 23.72 22.76 -8.15
CA ILE A 61 23.43 21.31 -8.12
C ILE A 61 23.06 20.78 -6.73
N VAL A 62 23.49 21.44 -5.65
CA VAL A 62 23.14 21.04 -4.27
C VAL A 62 21.72 21.50 -3.95
N THR A 63 20.86 20.56 -3.64
CA THR A 63 19.45 20.80 -3.34
C THR A 63 19.00 19.97 -2.15
N PRO A 64 18.11 20.48 -1.28
CA PRO A 64 17.49 19.69 -0.22
C PRO A 64 16.46 18.66 -0.76
N ASP A 65 16.01 18.83 -1.99
CA ASP A 65 15.04 17.95 -2.63
C ASP A 65 15.70 16.73 -3.26
N VAL A 66 15.45 15.55 -2.67
CA VAL A 66 16.04 14.26 -3.10
C VAL A 66 15.62 13.89 -4.52
N PHE A 67 14.39 14.22 -4.91
CA PHE A 67 13.89 13.91 -6.25
C PHE A 67 14.61 14.75 -7.30
N THR A 68 14.76 16.05 -7.07
CA THR A 68 15.52 16.97 -7.94
C THR A 68 16.98 16.55 -8.03
N ALA A 69 17.64 16.22 -6.91
CA ALA A 69 19.01 15.70 -6.92
C ALA A 69 19.14 14.43 -7.76
N ALA A 70 18.19 13.50 -7.63
CA ALA A 70 18.15 12.28 -8.42
C ALA A 70 17.95 12.55 -9.91
N HIS A 71 17.15 13.56 -10.27
CA HIS A 71 16.94 13.99 -11.65
C HIS A 71 18.23 14.61 -12.22
N THR A 72 18.85 15.54 -11.51
CA THR A 72 20.10 16.19 -11.92
C THR A 72 21.24 15.18 -12.10
N LEU A 73 21.34 14.17 -11.23
CA LEU A 73 22.35 13.11 -11.33
C LEU A 73 22.27 12.35 -12.66
N ARG A 74 21.07 12.19 -13.25
CA ARG A 74 20.83 11.33 -14.44
C ARG A 74 20.80 12.10 -15.74
N ASN A 75 20.55 13.40 -15.67
CA ASN A 75 20.35 14.20 -16.86
C ASN A 75 21.56 15.07 -17.19
N ARG A 76 21.60 15.50 -18.42
CA ARG A 76 22.53 16.53 -18.84
C ARG A 76 22.00 17.89 -18.39
N SER A 77 22.84 18.67 -17.75
CA SER A 77 22.55 20.04 -17.29
C SER A 77 23.43 21.06 -17.99
N SER A 78 23.10 22.32 -17.87
CA SER A 78 23.91 23.41 -18.43
C SER A 78 24.11 24.49 -17.36
N PHE A 79 25.26 25.10 -17.37
CA PHE A 79 25.74 26.12 -16.43
C PHE A 79 26.44 27.22 -17.20
N THR A 80 26.27 28.48 -16.80
CA THR A 80 26.85 29.61 -17.48
C THR A 80 28.21 29.94 -16.88
N ARG A 81 29.29 29.92 -17.69
CA ARG A 81 30.64 30.23 -17.30
C ARG A 81 30.88 31.73 -17.06
N ASP A 82 32.04 32.09 -16.51
CA ASP A 82 32.45 33.46 -16.24
C ASP A 82 32.51 34.32 -17.54
N ASP A 83 32.88 33.69 -18.65
CA ASP A 83 32.95 34.31 -19.99
C ASP A 83 31.61 34.41 -20.71
N GLY A 84 30.49 33.97 -20.05
CA GLY A 84 29.15 33.98 -20.58
C GLY A 84 28.84 32.78 -21.51
N THR A 85 29.72 31.84 -21.72
CA THR A 85 29.49 30.66 -22.53
C THR A 85 28.75 29.58 -21.73
N PRO A 86 27.83 28.81 -22.33
CA PRO A 86 27.14 27.69 -21.66
C PRO A 86 28.09 26.46 -21.61
N LEU A 87 28.26 25.89 -20.43
CA LEU A 87 28.90 24.61 -20.22
C LEU A 87 27.80 23.53 -20.05
N ASN A 88 27.66 22.65 -21.02
CA ASN A 88 26.81 21.48 -20.88
C ASN A 88 27.60 20.38 -20.18
N PHE A 89 27.09 19.86 -19.08
CA PHE A 89 27.78 18.87 -18.25
C PHE A 89 26.90 17.67 -17.88
N THR A 90 27.56 16.59 -17.46
CA THR A 90 26.93 15.42 -16.83
C THR A 90 27.68 15.12 -15.54
N LEU A 91 26.92 14.65 -14.54
CA LEU A 91 27.51 14.23 -13.26
C LEU A 91 28.00 12.78 -13.29
N VAL A 92 27.26 11.92 -14.01
CA VAL A 92 27.61 10.51 -14.23
C VAL A 92 27.33 10.13 -15.68
N ASN A 93 28.12 9.23 -16.23
CA ASN A 93 27.89 8.64 -17.54
C ASN A 93 26.96 7.42 -17.38
N ILE A 94 25.64 7.62 -17.59
CA ILE A 94 24.65 6.55 -17.48
C ILE A 94 24.59 5.62 -18.70
N ALA A 95 25.11 6.06 -19.84
CA ALA A 95 25.15 5.25 -21.06
C ALA A 95 26.24 4.17 -21.00
N ASP A 96 27.39 4.51 -20.41
CA ASP A 96 28.52 3.60 -20.23
C ASP A 96 29.11 3.74 -18.83
N TRP A 97 28.70 2.85 -17.93
CA TRP A 97 29.16 2.87 -16.53
C TRP A 97 30.64 2.60 -16.38
N CYS A 98 31.31 1.96 -17.36
CA CYS A 98 32.76 1.72 -17.34
C CYS A 98 33.57 3.01 -17.46
N LYS A 99 32.97 4.08 -17.97
CA LYS A 99 33.61 5.41 -18.09
C LYS A 99 33.58 6.23 -16.80
N ASN A 100 32.93 5.74 -15.75
CA ASN A 100 32.89 6.40 -14.46
C ASN A 100 34.01 5.88 -13.54
N THR A 101 34.46 6.73 -12.62
CA THR A 101 35.34 6.34 -11.52
C THR A 101 34.48 5.92 -10.33
N PHE A 102 34.86 4.85 -9.64
CA PHE A 102 34.22 4.36 -8.45
C PHE A 102 35.14 4.38 -7.27
N GLU A 103 34.74 5.05 -6.21
CA GLU A 103 35.56 5.27 -5.02
C GLU A 103 34.75 4.90 -3.77
N VAL A 104 35.47 4.57 -2.70
CA VAL A 104 34.87 4.33 -1.38
C VAL A 104 35.55 5.18 -0.34
N VAL A 105 34.78 5.86 0.48
CA VAL A 105 35.23 6.63 1.65
C VAL A 105 34.65 6.04 2.91
N SER A 106 35.39 6.12 4.01
CA SER A 106 34.86 5.70 5.30
C SER A 106 35.06 6.82 6.34
N GLN A 107 34.15 6.79 7.33
CA GLN A 107 34.20 7.69 8.49
C GLN A 107 34.22 9.19 8.09
N LEU A 108 33.46 9.51 7.04
CA LEU A 108 33.30 10.88 6.57
C LEU A 108 32.57 11.72 7.64
N ARG A 109 33.12 12.88 7.97
CA ARG A 109 32.55 13.87 8.89
C ARG A 109 32.15 15.10 8.10
N ILE A 110 30.84 15.41 8.18
CA ILE A 110 30.33 16.67 7.66
C ILE A 110 30.02 17.53 8.88
N ASN A 111 30.97 18.41 9.23
CA ASN A 111 30.75 19.37 10.29
C ASN A 111 30.00 20.56 9.69
N THR A 112 28.73 20.68 10.02
CA THR A 112 28.00 21.93 10.00
C THR A 112 28.00 22.47 11.44
N ASP A 113 27.81 23.77 11.65
CA ASP A 113 27.96 24.44 12.95
C ASP A 113 27.20 23.79 14.12
N ASN A 114 26.24 22.89 13.83
CA ASN A 114 25.35 22.23 14.77
C ASN A 114 25.27 20.70 14.65
N SER A 115 26.07 20.06 13.77
CA SER A 115 25.97 18.61 13.55
C SER A 115 27.34 17.94 13.54
N HIS A 116 27.49 16.85 14.28
CA HIS A 116 28.70 16.04 14.40
C HIS A 116 28.55 14.64 13.81
N HIS A 117 27.66 14.46 12.82
CA HIS A 117 27.41 13.15 12.20
C HIS A 117 28.64 12.59 11.50
N ARG A 118 28.79 11.29 11.66
CA ARG A 118 29.86 10.51 11.06
C ARG A 118 29.25 9.31 10.33
N TYR A 119 29.47 9.29 9.02
CA TYR A 119 28.93 8.27 8.12
C TYR A 119 29.92 7.12 8.00
N ASP A 120 29.47 5.88 8.16
CA ASP A 120 30.37 4.71 8.22
C ASP A 120 31.07 4.48 6.88
N VAL A 121 30.32 4.15 5.81
CA VAL A 121 30.90 3.95 4.48
C VAL A 121 30.03 4.64 3.43
N ILE A 122 30.67 5.38 2.53
CA ILE A 122 30.02 6.06 1.40
C ILE A 122 30.66 5.62 0.09
N LEU A 123 29.84 5.26 -0.88
CA LEU A 123 30.27 4.94 -2.24
C LEU A 123 30.12 6.16 -3.14
N LEU A 124 31.19 6.49 -3.84
CA LEU A 124 31.21 7.63 -4.76
C LEU A 124 31.27 7.13 -6.20
N VAL A 125 30.60 7.86 -7.08
CA VAL A 125 30.75 7.75 -8.54
C VAL A 125 31.15 9.11 -9.07
N ASN A 126 32.32 9.21 -9.71
CA ASN A 126 32.96 10.47 -10.13
C ASN A 126 33.04 11.51 -9.00
N GLY A 127 33.38 11.05 -7.79
CA GLY A 127 33.47 11.89 -6.60
C GLY A 127 32.11 12.27 -5.97
N ILE A 128 30.97 11.85 -6.54
CA ILE A 128 29.63 12.13 -6.05
C ILE A 128 29.17 10.97 -5.17
N PRO A 129 28.68 11.23 -3.93
CA PRO A 129 28.06 10.23 -3.08
C PRO A 129 26.78 9.68 -3.70
N VAL A 130 26.69 8.36 -3.91
CA VAL A 130 25.51 7.71 -4.51
C VAL A 130 24.89 6.66 -3.63
N ALA A 131 25.64 6.05 -2.73
CA ALA A 131 25.15 5.08 -1.77
C ALA A 131 25.87 5.22 -0.43
N GLN A 132 25.15 4.98 0.66
CA GLN A 132 25.65 4.98 2.02
C GLN A 132 25.38 3.62 2.66
N VAL A 133 26.36 3.11 3.39
CA VAL A 133 26.28 1.85 4.15
C VAL A 133 26.46 2.18 5.63
N GLU A 134 25.47 1.79 6.44
CA GLU A 134 25.56 1.86 7.90
C GLU A 134 25.73 0.45 8.47
N LEU A 135 26.66 0.32 9.40
CA LEU A 135 27.13 -0.94 9.96
C LEU A 135 26.63 -1.11 11.40
N LYS A 136 26.20 -2.31 11.75
CA LYS A 136 25.87 -2.71 13.12
C LYS A 136 26.65 -3.98 13.50
N THR A 137 26.87 -4.19 14.78
CA THR A 137 27.49 -5.42 15.27
C THR A 137 26.58 -6.62 15.09
N LEU A 138 27.19 -7.81 14.96
CA LEU A 138 26.51 -9.10 15.06
C LEU A 138 25.64 -9.15 16.33
N GLY A 139 24.37 -9.55 16.19
CA GLY A 139 23.42 -9.57 17.30
C GLY A 139 22.52 -8.32 17.37
N ILE A 140 22.85 -7.23 16.69
CA ILE A 140 21.97 -6.08 16.53
C ILE A 140 21.24 -6.21 15.18
N ASN A 141 19.90 -6.05 15.18
CA ASN A 141 19.14 -6.04 13.94
C ASN A 141 19.60 -4.83 13.09
N PRO A 142 20.05 -5.02 11.84
CA PRO A 142 20.51 -3.91 11.00
C PRO A 142 19.42 -2.87 10.73
N ARG A 143 18.14 -3.19 10.90
CA ARG A 143 17.03 -2.21 10.82
C ARG A 143 17.20 -1.04 11.80
N ARG A 144 17.93 -1.22 12.92
CA ARG A 144 18.27 -0.15 13.85
C ARG A 144 19.16 0.95 13.24
N ALA A 145 19.94 0.62 12.21
CA ALA A 145 20.68 1.63 11.47
C ALA A 145 19.77 2.56 10.64
N ILE A 146 18.53 2.14 10.35
CA ILE A 146 17.53 2.97 9.66
C ILE A 146 17.15 4.17 10.51
N GLU A 147 16.93 3.97 11.83
CA GLU A 147 16.63 5.06 12.77
C GLU A 147 17.75 6.09 12.80
N GLN A 148 18.99 5.62 12.83
CA GLN A 148 20.17 6.50 12.78
C GLN A 148 20.19 7.33 11.48
N ILE A 149 19.85 6.72 10.34
CA ILE A 149 19.76 7.43 9.05
C ILE A 149 18.63 8.47 9.09
N VAL A 150 17.48 8.13 9.68
CA VAL A 150 16.36 9.07 9.86
C VAL A 150 16.77 10.25 10.76
N GLU A 151 17.45 9.99 11.87
CA GLU A 151 17.99 11.04 12.74
C GLU A 151 18.96 11.95 11.99
N TYR A 152 19.90 11.38 11.22
CA TYR A 152 20.82 12.16 10.40
C TYR A 152 20.13 13.04 9.39
N LYS A 153 19.02 12.59 8.79
CA LYS A 153 18.25 13.38 7.82
C LYS A 153 17.40 14.46 8.46
N ASN A 154 16.94 14.25 9.67
CA ASN A 154 16.09 15.21 10.41
C ASN A 154 16.90 16.28 11.12
N ASP A 155 18.20 16.12 11.28
CA ASP A 155 19.07 17.15 11.86
C ASP A 155 19.11 18.38 10.94
N PRO A 156 18.75 19.57 11.42
CA PRO A 156 18.76 20.81 10.64
C PRO A 156 20.11 21.15 10.00
N GLY A 157 21.21 20.66 10.57
CA GLY A 157 22.57 20.82 10.07
C GLY A 157 23.10 19.66 9.21
N ASN A 158 22.22 18.74 8.76
CA ASN A 158 22.63 17.53 8.06
C ASN A 158 23.30 17.80 6.70
N GLY A 159 24.21 16.91 6.32
CA GLY A 159 24.94 17.02 5.06
C GLY A 159 24.07 16.74 3.81
N TYR A 160 22.94 16.04 3.94
CA TYR A 160 22.10 15.64 2.80
C TYR A 160 21.37 16.81 2.15
N THR A 161 21.18 17.92 2.83
CA THR A 161 20.45 19.08 2.30
C THR A 161 21.35 20.24 1.89
N ARG A 162 22.63 20.24 2.31
CA ARG A 162 23.53 21.39 2.15
C ARG A 162 24.87 21.04 1.52
N THR A 163 25.09 19.80 1.13
CA THR A 163 26.33 19.35 0.50
C THR A 163 26.02 18.37 -0.62
N ILE A 164 27.05 17.93 -1.36
CA ILE A 164 26.91 16.91 -2.42
C ILE A 164 26.44 15.54 -1.88
N LEU A 165 26.28 15.34 -0.56
CA LEU A 165 25.55 14.19 0.00
C LEU A 165 24.05 14.15 -0.38
N CYS A 166 23.48 15.24 -0.90
CA CYS A 166 22.13 15.27 -1.46
C CYS A 166 21.93 14.25 -2.59
N PHE A 167 23.02 13.83 -3.24
CA PHE A 167 23.00 12.83 -4.31
C PHE A 167 22.93 11.37 -3.84
N VAL A 168 23.01 11.10 -2.54
CA VAL A 168 22.82 9.72 -2.03
C VAL A 168 21.44 9.21 -2.43
N GLN A 169 21.41 8.14 -3.23
CA GLN A 169 20.18 7.54 -3.77
C GLN A 169 19.75 6.29 -3.01
N ILE A 170 20.70 5.54 -2.46
CA ILE A 170 20.49 4.22 -1.87
C ILE A 170 21.13 4.18 -0.49
N PHE A 171 20.36 3.74 0.49
CA PHE A 171 20.87 3.37 1.80
C PHE A 171 20.97 1.85 1.91
N ILE A 172 22.01 1.38 2.58
CA ILE A 172 22.28 -0.02 2.85
C ILE A 172 22.55 -0.15 4.35
N VAL A 173 21.90 -1.10 5.01
CA VAL A 173 22.11 -1.37 6.43
C VAL A 173 22.46 -2.84 6.61
N THR A 174 23.49 -3.13 7.40
CA THR A 174 23.98 -4.51 7.55
C THR A 174 24.63 -4.75 8.91
N ASN A 175 24.53 -6.02 9.37
CA ASN A 175 25.27 -6.52 10.53
C ASN A 175 26.18 -7.71 10.16
N ARG A 176 26.57 -7.84 8.90
CA ARG A 176 27.28 -8.93 8.24
C ARG A 176 26.37 -10.08 7.78
N ASP A 177 25.51 -10.65 8.64
CA ASP A 177 24.70 -11.82 8.35
C ASP A 177 23.39 -11.45 7.64
N SER A 178 22.93 -10.22 7.82
CA SER A 178 21.72 -9.67 7.20
C SER A 178 21.97 -8.30 6.63
N THR A 179 21.62 -8.12 5.36
CA THR A 179 21.80 -6.88 4.63
C THR A 179 20.50 -6.45 3.97
N TYR A 180 20.08 -5.21 4.21
CA TYR A 180 18.91 -4.58 3.60
C TYR A 180 19.32 -3.32 2.86
N TYR A 181 18.55 -2.98 1.84
CA TYR A 181 18.74 -1.74 1.09
C TYR A 181 17.40 -1.08 0.74
N PHE A 182 17.40 0.23 0.57
CA PHE A 182 16.22 1.03 0.28
C PHE A 182 16.57 2.35 -0.38
N ALA A 183 15.56 2.98 -1.04
CA ALA A 183 15.76 4.26 -1.70
C ALA A 183 15.77 5.43 -0.70
N ASN A 184 16.58 6.43 -0.96
CA ASN A 184 16.46 7.72 -0.33
C ASN A 184 15.22 8.46 -0.85
N ASN A 185 14.57 9.25 0.01
CA ASN A 185 13.41 10.06 -0.33
C ASN A 185 13.35 11.33 0.54
N ASN A 186 12.51 12.28 0.16
CA ASN A 186 12.19 13.46 0.98
C ASN A 186 11.47 13.04 2.28
N ALA A 187 11.49 13.90 3.30
CA ALA A 187 10.98 13.60 4.64
C ALA A 187 9.55 13.02 4.63
N ARG A 188 8.65 13.57 3.80
CA ARG A 188 7.26 13.06 3.66
C ARG A 188 7.15 11.58 3.23
N HIS A 189 8.19 11.02 2.61
CA HIS A 189 8.27 9.63 2.16
C HIS A 189 9.39 8.84 2.85
N PHE A 190 10.05 9.45 3.83
CA PHE A 190 11.18 8.88 4.55
C PHE A 190 10.94 8.85 6.06
N ALA A 191 9.73 9.04 6.51
CA ALA A 191 9.34 8.84 7.90
C ALA A 191 9.27 7.33 8.21
N PHE A 192 10.42 6.66 8.26
CA PHE A 192 10.50 5.28 8.69
C PHE A 192 10.50 5.20 10.20
N ASN A 193 9.51 4.53 10.72
CA ASN A 193 9.66 3.87 11.99
C ASN A 193 10.36 2.53 11.70
N ALA A 194 11.59 2.31 12.19
CA ALA A 194 12.32 1.04 12.00
C ALA A 194 11.55 -0.17 12.53
N ASP A 195 10.56 0.10 13.34
CA ASP A 195 9.66 -0.85 13.96
C ASP A 195 8.53 -1.33 13.04
N GLU A 196 8.23 -0.65 11.94
CA GLU A 196 7.21 -1.09 11.00
C GLU A 196 7.56 -2.43 10.34
N ARG A 197 6.65 -3.40 10.43
CA ARG A 197 6.84 -4.74 9.85
C ARG A 197 6.99 -4.72 8.34
N PHE A 198 6.38 -3.76 7.68
CA PHE A 198 6.24 -3.67 6.22
C PHE A 198 6.95 -2.45 5.63
N LEU A 199 8.14 -2.17 6.12
CA LEU A 199 8.99 -1.12 5.56
C LEU A 199 9.33 -1.40 4.09
N PRO A 200 9.47 -0.37 3.25
CA PRO A 200 9.97 -0.49 1.89
C PRO A 200 11.49 -0.69 1.86
N ILE A 201 11.98 -1.63 2.64
CA ILE A 201 13.35 -2.12 2.67
C ILE A 201 13.40 -3.51 2.04
N TYR A 202 14.47 -3.82 1.33
CA TYR A 202 14.57 -5.02 0.52
C TYR A 202 15.81 -5.84 0.88
N GLU A 203 15.66 -7.15 0.88
CA GLU A 203 16.78 -8.09 0.78
C GLU A 203 17.06 -8.33 -0.70
N HIS A 204 18.33 -8.40 -1.07
CA HIS A 204 18.69 -8.81 -2.43
C HIS A 204 18.38 -10.29 -2.63
N ALA A 205 18.04 -10.66 -3.88
CA ALA A 205 17.75 -12.04 -4.25
C ALA A 205 18.42 -12.41 -5.57
N ARG A 206 18.63 -13.69 -5.79
CA ARG A 206 19.08 -14.25 -7.08
C ARG A 206 17.90 -14.44 -8.04
N PRO A 207 18.16 -14.80 -9.31
CA PRO A 207 17.08 -15.04 -10.28
C PRO A 207 16.07 -16.13 -9.88
N ASP A 208 16.46 -17.07 -9.03
CA ASP A 208 15.61 -18.12 -8.46
C ASP A 208 14.87 -17.68 -7.18
N ASN A 209 14.89 -16.39 -6.85
CA ASN A 209 14.37 -15.75 -5.65
C ASN A 209 15.07 -16.14 -4.32
N SER A 210 16.12 -16.94 -4.34
CA SER A 210 16.92 -17.23 -3.15
C SER A 210 17.57 -15.95 -2.60
N LYS A 211 17.51 -15.73 -1.28
CA LYS A 211 17.97 -14.50 -0.64
C LYS A 211 19.48 -14.42 -0.51
N VAL A 212 20.03 -13.25 -0.78
CA VAL A 212 21.43 -12.89 -0.60
C VAL A 212 21.53 -11.98 0.63
N LYS A 213 21.64 -12.60 1.80
CA LYS A 213 21.59 -11.90 3.10
C LYS A 213 22.96 -11.44 3.58
N GLU A 214 23.95 -12.31 3.45
CA GLU A 214 25.30 -12.08 3.91
C GLU A 214 25.99 -10.95 3.13
N LEU A 215 26.71 -10.09 3.84
CA LEU A 215 27.34 -8.88 3.29
C LEU A 215 28.29 -9.15 2.12
N ASP A 216 29.12 -10.20 2.18
CA ASP A 216 30.07 -10.50 1.11
C ASP A 216 29.39 -10.90 -0.19
N ALA A 217 28.40 -11.78 -0.08
CA ALA A 217 27.60 -12.19 -1.23
C ALA A 217 26.75 -11.03 -1.78
N PHE A 218 26.23 -10.18 -0.89
CA PHE A 218 25.54 -8.95 -1.27
C PHE A 218 26.46 -7.98 -1.99
N ALA A 219 27.67 -7.76 -1.50
CA ALA A 219 28.62 -6.87 -2.13
C ALA A 219 28.99 -7.34 -3.54
N GLU A 220 29.23 -8.63 -3.74
CA GLU A 220 29.48 -9.20 -5.07
C GLU A 220 28.32 -9.04 -6.04
N ALA A 221 27.09 -9.29 -5.57
CA ALA A 221 25.89 -9.27 -6.40
C ALA A 221 25.38 -7.85 -6.67
N PHE A 222 25.38 -6.97 -5.66
CA PHE A 222 24.72 -5.67 -5.70
C PHE A 222 25.70 -4.50 -5.86
N LEU A 223 26.87 -4.54 -5.19
CA LEU A 223 27.85 -3.44 -5.22
C LEU A 223 28.87 -3.56 -6.35
N ALA A 224 28.79 -4.59 -7.19
CA ALA A 224 29.54 -4.60 -8.44
C ALA A 224 29.20 -3.33 -9.25
N LYS A 225 30.23 -2.65 -9.79
CA LYS A 225 30.12 -1.31 -10.41
C LYS A 225 28.94 -1.17 -11.39
N CYS A 226 28.83 -2.13 -12.32
CA CYS A 226 27.75 -2.11 -13.30
C CYS A 226 26.38 -2.34 -12.66
N THR A 227 26.29 -3.20 -11.64
CA THR A 227 25.02 -3.47 -10.94
C THR A 227 24.57 -2.23 -10.17
N LEU A 228 25.44 -1.62 -9.35
CA LEU A 228 25.10 -0.39 -8.62
C LEU A 228 24.69 0.72 -9.60
N GLY A 229 25.44 0.90 -10.69
CA GLY A 229 25.09 1.87 -11.72
C GLY A 229 23.72 1.63 -12.35
N GLN A 230 23.38 0.38 -12.67
CA GLN A 230 22.07 0.01 -13.20
C GLN A 230 20.95 0.19 -12.17
N MET A 231 21.21 -0.08 -10.89
CA MET A 231 20.24 0.18 -9.82
C MET A 231 19.85 1.66 -9.78
N ILE A 232 20.83 2.54 -9.89
CA ILE A 232 20.59 3.99 -9.89
C ILE A 232 19.91 4.45 -11.18
N SER A 233 20.37 4.01 -12.37
CA SER A 233 19.92 4.56 -13.64
C SER A 233 18.70 3.84 -14.25
N ARG A 234 18.66 2.50 -14.18
CA ARG A 234 17.65 1.69 -14.88
C ARG A 234 16.54 1.20 -13.95
N TYR A 235 16.87 0.78 -12.72
CA TYR A 235 15.94 0.07 -11.83
C TYR A 235 15.42 0.93 -10.68
N MET A 236 15.73 2.21 -10.67
CA MET A 236 15.07 3.20 -9.84
C MET A 236 14.08 4.00 -10.72
N VAL A 237 12.85 4.11 -10.28
CA VAL A 237 11.78 4.86 -10.95
C VAL A 237 11.57 6.17 -10.20
N LEU A 238 11.64 7.28 -10.93
CA LEU A 238 11.35 8.62 -10.41
C LEU A 238 9.87 8.92 -10.64
N VAL A 239 9.08 8.89 -9.56
CA VAL A 239 7.64 9.16 -9.59
C VAL A 239 7.43 10.67 -9.49
N ALA A 240 7.23 11.35 -10.62
CA ALA A 240 7.15 12.81 -10.68
C ALA A 240 5.95 13.37 -9.91
N SER A 241 4.77 12.72 -10.00
CA SER A 241 3.55 13.14 -9.32
C SER A 241 3.66 13.12 -7.78
N GLU A 242 4.52 12.28 -7.22
CA GLU A 242 4.72 12.15 -5.78
C GLU A 242 6.06 12.71 -5.31
N GLN A 243 6.93 13.15 -6.23
CA GLN A 243 8.32 13.53 -5.93
C GLN A 243 9.06 12.41 -5.15
N LYS A 244 8.94 11.17 -5.62
CA LYS A 244 9.37 9.96 -4.91
C LYS A 244 10.27 9.08 -5.75
N LEU A 245 11.28 8.49 -5.12
CA LEU A 245 12.13 7.47 -5.70
C LEU A 245 11.59 6.07 -5.32
N LEU A 246 11.30 5.26 -6.32
CA LEU A 246 10.93 3.85 -6.15
C LEU A 246 12.06 2.96 -6.65
N LEU A 247 12.61 2.14 -5.76
CA LEU A 247 13.58 1.13 -6.11
C LEU A 247 12.87 -0.18 -6.45
N MET A 248 13.13 -0.74 -7.64
CA MET A 248 12.53 -1.99 -8.05
C MET A 248 13.03 -3.16 -7.21
N ARG A 249 12.15 -4.11 -6.94
CA ARG A 249 12.50 -5.34 -6.22
C ARG A 249 13.26 -6.31 -7.12
N PRO A 250 14.09 -7.21 -6.56
CA PRO A 250 14.94 -8.10 -7.36
C PRO A 250 14.18 -8.90 -8.43
N TYR A 251 13.06 -9.53 -8.07
CA TYR A 251 12.25 -10.30 -9.02
C TYR A 251 11.68 -9.45 -10.17
N GLN A 252 11.34 -8.17 -9.90
CA GLN A 252 10.91 -7.23 -10.94
C GLN A 252 12.05 -6.90 -11.89
N ILE A 253 13.25 -6.69 -11.34
CA ILE A 253 14.46 -6.41 -12.11
C ILE A 253 14.78 -7.59 -13.05
N TYR A 254 14.75 -8.82 -12.55
CA TYR A 254 15.00 -10.01 -13.37
C TYR A 254 13.97 -10.20 -14.46
N ALA A 255 12.68 -9.98 -14.16
CA ALA A 255 11.64 -10.04 -15.17
C ALA A 255 11.87 -9.01 -16.29
N VAL A 256 12.14 -7.74 -15.93
CA VAL A 256 12.45 -6.68 -16.92
C VAL A 256 13.69 -7.03 -17.73
N LYS A 257 14.77 -7.46 -17.06
CA LYS A 257 16.03 -7.85 -17.71
C LYS A 257 15.80 -8.96 -18.73
N ASN A 258 15.07 -9.99 -18.35
CA ASN A 258 14.82 -11.14 -19.23
C ASN A 258 13.91 -10.77 -20.42
N ILE A 259 12.91 -9.89 -20.24
CA ILE A 259 12.08 -9.36 -21.32
C ILE A 259 12.95 -8.56 -22.30
N VAL A 260 13.73 -7.60 -21.80
CA VAL A 260 14.58 -6.74 -22.63
C VAL A 260 15.62 -7.57 -23.40
N GLU A 261 16.30 -8.49 -22.73
CA GLU A 261 17.28 -9.39 -23.35
C GLU A 261 16.64 -10.29 -24.43
N CYS A 262 15.42 -10.81 -24.17
CA CYS A 262 14.68 -11.62 -25.13
C CYS A 262 14.35 -10.81 -26.38
N ILE A 263 14.02 -9.52 -26.22
CA ILE A 263 13.73 -8.63 -27.35
C ILE A 263 15.04 -8.27 -28.09
N GLU A 264 16.08 -7.83 -27.39
CA GLU A 264 17.36 -7.42 -28.00
C GLU A 264 18.00 -8.54 -28.81
N LYS A 265 17.95 -9.77 -28.29
CA LYS A 265 18.51 -10.94 -28.97
C LYS A 265 17.53 -11.66 -29.93
N ASN A 266 16.32 -11.14 -30.07
CA ASN A 266 15.23 -11.73 -30.87
C ASN A 266 14.98 -13.22 -30.57
N LEU A 267 14.85 -13.55 -29.28
CA LEU A 267 14.72 -14.93 -28.81
C LEU A 267 13.26 -15.44 -28.79
N GLY A 268 12.36 -14.84 -29.56
CA GLY A 268 10.93 -15.19 -29.58
C GLY A 268 10.12 -14.49 -28.49
N SER A 269 9.02 -15.11 -28.06
CA SER A 269 8.07 -14.61 -27.07
C SER A 269 8.34 -15.20 -25.68
N GLY A 270 7.69 -14.64 -24.63
CA GLY A 270 7.84 -15.17 -23.28
C GLY A 270 6.74 -14.72 -22.33
N TYR A 271 6.64 -15.35 -21.14
CA TYR A 271 5.73 -14.89 -20.09
C TYR A 271 6.43 -14.77 -18.74
N VAL A 272 5.87 -13.94 -17.91
CA VAL A 272 6.30 -13.68 -16.53
C VAL A 272 5.20 -14.16 -15.58
N TRP A 273 5.54 -15.12 -14.74
CA TRP A 273 4.64 -15.63 -13.72
C TRP A 273 4.86 -14.85 -12.41
N HIS A 274 4.20 -13.74 -12.25
CA HIS A 274 4.23 -12.93 -11.04
C HIS A 274 2.86 -12.87 -10.39
N THR A 275 2.80 -13.26 -9.12
CA THR A 275 1.54 -13.29 -8.36
C THR A 275 0.85 -11.93 -8.31
N THR A 276 -0.43 -11.94 -8.00
CA THR A 276 -1.19 -10.70 -7.78
C THR A 276 -0.59 -9.93 -6.59
N GLY A 277 -0.44 -8.60 -6.74
CA GLY A 277 0.20 -7.76 -5.71
C GLY A 277 1.73 -7.67 -5.76
N SER A 278 2.37 -8.34 -6.71
CA SER A 278 3.82 -8.25 -6.92
C SER A 278 4.27 -6.95 -7.62
N GLY A 279 3.35 -6.06 -8.02
CA GLY A 279 3.66 -4.85 -8.78
C GLY A 279 3.94 -5.13 -10.26
N LYS A 280 3.15 -5.99 -10.90
CA LYS A 280 3.23 -6.29 -12.35
C LYS A 280 3.21 -5.02 -13.20
N THR A 281 2.35 -4.05 -12.85
CA THR A 281 2.22 -2.77 -13.57
C THR A 281 3.54 -1.97 -13.58
N LEU A 282 4.24 -1.88 -12.44
CA LEU A 282 5.56 -1.23 -12.39
C LEU A 282 6.59 -1.98 -13.25
N THR A 283 6.56 -3.32 -13.23
CA THR A 283 7.47 -4.17 -14.01
C THR A 283 7.25 -3.98 -15.51
N SER A 284 5.99 -3.99 -15.96
CA SER A 284 5.63 -3.80 -17.36
C SER A 284 5.88 -2.37 -17.84
N PHE A 285 5.58 -1.36 -17.00
CA PHE A 285 5.95 0.04 -17.26
C PHE A 285 7.45 0.17 -17.51
N LYS A 286 8.27 -0.41 -16.62
CA LYS A 286 9.72 -0.31 -16.75
C LYS A 286 10.25 -1.03 -17.99
N ALA A 287 9.72 -2.21 -18.33
CA ALA A 287 10.05 -2.90 -19.56
C ALA A 287 9.71 -2.02 -20.78
N SER A 288 8.50 -1.45 -20.82
CA SER A 288 8.05 -0.59 -21.93
C SER A 288 8.92 0.66 -22.10
N THR A 289 9.29 1.33 -20.99
CA THR A 289 10.14 2.53 -21.04
C THR A 289 11.57 2.24 -21.51
N LEU A 290 12.14 1.11 -21.14
CA LEU A 290 13.44 0.69 -21.65
C LEU A 290 13.38 0.36 -23.15
N LEU A 291 12.27 -0.17 -23.62
CA LEU A 291 12.04 -0.45 -25.05
C LEU A 291 11.79 0.82 -25.87
N LYS A 292 11.29 1.89 -25.25
CA LYS A 292 11.13 3.20 -25.93
C LYS A 292 12.46 3.69 -26.50
N ALA A 293 13.57 3.47 -25.80
CA ALA A 293 14.91 3.85 -26.24
C ALA A 293 15.54 2.86 -27.26
N ASN A 294 14.95 1.69 -27.49
CA ASN A 294 15.50 0.68 -28.39
C ASN A 294 15.18 1.00 -29.86
N PRO A 295 16.18 1.31 -30.74
CA PRO A 295 15.92 1.70 -32.11
C PRO A 295 15.40 0.53 -32.99
N THR A 296 15.54 -0.73 -32.55
CA THR A 296 15.12 -1.90 -33.32
C THR A 296 13.66 -2.27 -33.12
N VAL A 297 12.94 -1.60 -32.18
CA VAL A 297 11.52 -1.79 -31.92
C VAL A 297 10.76 -0.61 -32.50
N ASP A 298 9.82 -0.85 -33.39
CA ASP A 298 9.00 0.20 -34.00
C ASP A 298 7.92 0.70 -33.04
N LYS A 299 7.14 -0.20 -32.43
CA LYS A 299 6.08 0.09 -31.45
C LYS A 299 6.06 -0.94 -30.32
N CYS A 300 5.71 -0.47 -29.13
CA CYS A 300 5.45 -1.31 -27.96
C CYS A 300 4.01 -1.05 -27.48
N LEU A 301 3.18 -2.07 -27.50
CA LEU A 301 1.80 -2.00 -27.04
C LEU A 301 1.69 -2.71 -25.70
N PHE A 302 1.19 -2.00 -24.70
CA PHE A 302 0.73 -2.59 -23.47
C PHE A 302 -0.78 -2.86 -23.57
N VAL A 303 -1.13 -4.15 -23.59
CA VAL A 303 -2.49 -4.61 -23.87
C VAL A 303 -3.12 -5.11 -22.57
N VAL A 304 -4.19 -4.49 -22.16
CA VAL A 304 -4.98 -4.85 -20.98
C VAL A 304 -6.28 -5.52 -21.38
N ASP A 305 -6.81 -6.33 -20.48
CA ASP A 305 -8.00 -7.12 -20.75
C ASP A 305 -9.30 -6.27 -20.65
N ARG A 306 -9.38 -5.32 -19.70
CA ARG A 306 -10.61 -4.56 -19.40
C ARG A 306 -10.42 -3.05 -19.48
N LYS A 307 -11.54 -2.33 -19.76
CA LYS A 307 -11.58 -0.87 -19.76
C LYS A 307 -11.19 -0.26 -18.40
N ASP A 308 -11.62 -0.87 -17.31
CA ASP A 308 -11.26 -0.43 -15.94
C ASP A 308 -9.76 -0.61 -15.69
N LEU A 309 -9.19 -1.73 -16.14
CA LEU A 309 -7.75 -1.97 -16.07
C LEU A 309 -6.98 -1.04 -17.00
N ASP A 310 -7.52 -0.68 -18.18
CA ASP A 310 -6.94 0.31 -19.10
C ASP A 310 -6.78 1.66 -18.37
N ARG A 311 -7.84 2.14 -17.70
CA ARG A 311 -7.80 3.38 -16.93
C ARG A 311 -6.81 3.30 -15.76
N GLN A 312 -6.91 2.27 -14.92
CA GLN A 312 -5.99 2.10 -13.78
C GLN A 312 -4.54 1.98 -14.23
N THR A 313 -4.27 1.24 -15.30
CA THR A 313 -2.92 1.09 -15.85
C THR A 313 -2.39 2.41 -16.41
N ARG A 314 -3.23 3.19 -17.10
CA ARG A 314 -2.84 4.52 -17.58
C ARG A 314 -2.58 5.50 -16.45
N GLU A 315 -3.43 5.51 -15.44
CA GLU A 315 -3.24 6.31 -14.23
C GLU A 315 -1.92 5.95 -13.53
N GLU A 316 -1.62 4.65 -13.39
CA GLU A 316 -0.34 4.20 -12.82
C GLU A 316 0.86 4.52 -13.72
N PHE A 317 0.76 4.33 -15.04
CA PHE A 317 1.84 4.69 -15.96
C PHE A 317 2.10 6.20 -15.94
N ASN A 318 1.06 7.02 -15.96
CA ASN A 318 1.18 8.47 -15.85
C ASN A 318 1.63 8.92 -14.46
N ARG A 319 1.30 8.17 -13.40
CA ARG A 319 1.87 8.38 -12.06
C ARG A 319 3.38 8.17 -12.04
N PHE A 320 3.88 7.13 -12.71
CA PHE A 320 5.32 6.87 -12.79
C PHE A 320 6.03 7.89 -13.69
N GLN A 321 5.41 8.26 -14.81
CA GLN A 321 5.92 9.28 -15.73
C GLN A 321 4.74 10.03 -16.37
N GLU A 322 4.60 11.29 -16.02
CA GLU A 322 3.51 12.15 -16.52
C GLU A 322 3.51 12.23 -18.05
N GLY A 323 2.33 12.10 -18.64
CA GLY A 323 2.15 12.14 -20.08
C GLY A 323 2.77 10.99 -20.87
N CYS A 324 3.20 9.90 -20.20
CA CYS A 324 3.81 8.77 -20.91
C CYS A 324 2.78 7.97 -21.75
N VAL A 325 1.51 8.06 -21.39
CA VAL A 325 0.41 7.37 -22.07
C VAL A 325 -0.83 8.26 -22.12
N GLU A 326 -1.37 8.45 -23.32
CA GLU A 326 -2.63 9.16 -23.53
C GLU A 326 -3.81 8.20 -23.67
N GLU A 327 -5.03 8.72 -23.50
CA GLU A 327 -6.24 7.95 -23.65
C GLU A 327 -6.57 7.64 -25.10
N ASN A 328 -6.80 6.34 -25.41
CA ASN A 328 -7.37 5.92 -26.68
C ASN A 328 -8.90 5.86 -26.54
N THR A 329 -9.57 6.97 -26.79
CA THR A 329 -11.02 7.09 -26.65
C THR A 329 -11.80 6.11 -27.53
N ASN A 330 -11.25 5.75 -28.69
CA ASN A 330 -11.91 4.82 -29.62
C ASN A 330 -10.88 4.09 -30.53
N THR A 331 -11.37 3.14 -31.31
CA THR A 331 -10.54 2.36 -32.26
C THR A 331 -9.80 3.21 -33.29
N ARG A 332 -10.38 4.35 -33.70
CA ARG A 332 -9.74 5.28 -34.64
C ARG A 332 -8.51 5.95 -34.02
N ALA A 333 -8.65 6.47 -32.81
CA ALA A 333 -7.54 7.10 -32.10
C ALA A 333 -6.37 6.10 -31.89
N LEU A 334 -6.67 4.83 -31.59
CA LEU A 334 -5.66 3.79 -31.50
C LEU A 334 -4.94 3.60 -32.85
N VAL A 335 -5.68 3.50 -33.95
CA VAL A 335 -5.10 3.31 -35.29
C VAL A 335 -4.26 4.53 -35.71
N ASP A 336 -4.74 5.75 -35.47
CA ASP A 336 -4.02 6.98 -35.77
C ASP A 336 -2.68 7.04 -35.01
N ARG A 337 -2.66 6.65 -33.73
CA ARG A 337 -1.43 6.57 -32.91
C ARG A 337 -0.48 5.44 -33.32
N LEU A 338 -1.02 4.30 -33.75
CA LEU A 338 -0.20 3.21 -34.28
C LEU A 338 0.55 3.66 -35.54
N LEU A 339 -0.07 4.46 -36.41
CA LEU A 339 0.50 5.00 -37.64
C LEU A 339 1.39 6.23 -37.40
N SER A 340 1.31 6.87 -36.25
CA SER A 340 2.13 8.04 -35.90
C SER A 340 3.62 7.68 -35.88
N GLU A 341 4.47 8.57 -36.39
CA GLU A 341 5.92 8.47 -36.30
C GLU A 341 6.51 9.20 -35.09
N ASP A 342 5.65 9.85 -34.29
CA ASP A 342 6.09 10.54 -33.08
C ASP A 342 6.66 9.53 -32.07
N GLY A 343 7.82 9.84 -31.51
CA GLY A 343 8.45 9.05 -30.45
C GLY A 343 7.60 8.97 -29.16
N ALA A 344 6.68 9.92 -28.95
CA ALA A 344 5.69 9.86 -27.86
C ALA A 344 4.77 8.65 -28.01
N ASP A 345 4.37 8.34 -29.26
CA ASP A 345 3.49 7.22 -29.60
C ASP A 345 4.22 5.88 -29.80
N LYS A 346 5.46 5.78 -29.40
CA LYS A 346 6.20 4.51 -29.46
C LYS A 346 5.71 3.48 -28.42
N VAL A 347 5.22 3.94 -27.26
CA VAL A 347 4.56 3.12 -26.23
C VAL A 347 3.09 3.49 -26.16
N ILE A 348 2.21 2.52 -26.38
CA ILE A 348 0.75 2.72 -26.41
C ILE A 348 0.10 1.72 -25.45
N VAL A 349 -0.81 2.21 -24.60
CA VAL A 349 -1.68 1.34 -23.78
C VAL A 349 -3.04 1.23 -24.47
N CYS A 350 -3.57 0.02 -24.60
CA CYS A 350 -4.88 -0.22 -25.20
C CYS A 350 -5.54 -1.48 -24.63
N THR A 351 -6.85 -1.60 -24.81
CA THR A 351 -7.56 -2.85 -24.51
C THR A 351 -7.42 -3.85 -25.66
N ILE A 352 -7.46 -5.15 -25.34
CA ILE A 352 -7.39 -6.23 -26.33
C ILE A 352 -8.58 -6.15 -27.32
N GLN A 353 -9.75 -5.73 -26.85
CA GLN A 353 -10.96 -5.58 -27.66
C GLN A 353 -10.80 -4.49 -28.73
N LYS A 354 -10.25 -3.31 -28.36
CA LYS A 354 -9.99 -2.24 -29.34
C LYS A 354 -9.06 -2.69 -30.45
N LEU A 355 -8.02 -3.44 -30.06
CA LEU A 355 -7.06 -4.01 -31.00
C LEU A 355 -7.71 -5.08 -31.88
N GLY A 356 -8.48 -6.02 -31.31
CA GLY A 356 -9.24 -7.01 -32.03
C GLY A 356 -10.22 -6.40 -33.03
N LEU A 357 -11.01 -5.39 -32.62
CA LEU A 357 -11.94 -4.67 -33.51
C LEU A 357 -11.24 -3.96 -34.69
N ALA A 358 -9.99 -3.53 -34.51
CA ALA A 358 -9.20 -2.94 -35.59
C ALA A 358 -8.72 -3.98 -36.60
N LEU A 359 -8.31 -5.18 -36.13
CA LEU A 359 -7.69 -6.23 -36.98
C LEU A 359 -8.69 -7.19 -37.60
N ASP A 360 -9.86 -7.41 -36.99
CA ASP A 360 -10.90 -8.30 -37.52
C ASP A 360 -11.69 -7.63 -38.66
N GLU A 361 -11.58 -8.16 -39.87
CA GLU A 361 -12.31 -7.72 -41.06
C GLU A 361 -13.83 -7.77 -40.85
N ASN A 362 -14.31 -8.76 -40.11
CA ASN A 362 -15.73 -8.98 -39.84
C ASN A 362 -16.30 -8.12 -38.73
N SER A 363 -15.46 -7.35 -38.06
CA SER A 363 -15.88 -6.49 -36.96
C SER A 363 -16.93 -5.46 -37.41
N THR A 364 -17.83 -5.09 -36.51
CA THR A 364 -18.85 -4.07 -36.76
C THR A 364 -18.25 -2.72 -37.18
N ARG A 365 -17.01 -2.43 -36.74
CA ARG A 365 -16.27 -1.22 -37.06
C ARG A 365 -15.76 -1.25 -38.50
N ASN A 366 -15.13 -2.33 -38.92
CA ASN A 366 -14.61 -2.49 -40.28
C ASN A 366 -15.73 -2.59 -41.33
N LYS A 367 -16.76 -3.41 -41.07
CA LYS A 367 -17.98 -3.47 -41.95
C LYS A 367 -18.69 -2.12 -42.04
N GLY A 368 -18.73 -1.33 -40.95
CA GLY A 368 -19.30 0.01 -40.97
C GLY A 368 -18.50 1.01 -41.80
N ARG A 369 -17.20 0.86 -41.90
CA ARG A 369 -16.32 1.69 -42.77
C ARG A 369 -16.46 1.29 -44.23
N GLU A 370 -16.42 -0.01 -44.51
CA GLU A 370 -16.59 -0.58 -45.86
C GLU A 370 -17.93 -0.16 -46.47
N LYS A 371 -19.04 -0.26 -45.74
CA LYS A 371 -20.37 0.23 -46.15
C LYS A 371 -20.38 1.72 -46.52
N LYS A 372 -19.44 2.51 -46.01
CA LYS A 372 -19.28 3.93 -46.27
C LYS A 372 -18.20 4.22 -47.36
N GLY A 373 -17.71 3.18 -48.05
CA GLY A 373 -16.65 3.29 -49.05
C GLY A 373 -15.30 3.77 -48.50
N ARG A 374 -15.00 3.52 -47.24
CA ARG A 374 -13.74 3.90 -46.59
C ARG A 374 -12.88 2.65 -46.35
N ALA A 375 -11.56 2.78 -46.49
CA ALA A 375 -10.62 1.71 -46.15
C ALA A 375 -10.89 1.23 -44.70
N THR A 376 -10.82 -0.08 -44.51
CA THR A 376 -10.97 -0.69 -43.18
C THR A 376 -9.80 -0.29 -42.27
N TYR A 377 -9.95 -0.43 -40.95
CA TYR A 377 -8.82 -0.19 -40.03
C TYR A 377 -7.67 -1.18 -40.29
N LYS A 378 -7.99 -2.40 -40.69
CA LYS A 378 -7.00 -3.42 -41.04
C LYS A 378 -6.18 -2.97 -42.26
N ASP A 379 -6.83 -2.44 -43.31
CA ASP A 379 -6.12 -1.90 -44.48
C ASP A 379 -5.22 -0.71 -44.13
N LEU A 380 -5.67 0.15 -43.25
CA LEU A 380 -4.87 1.29 -42.78
C LEU A 380 -3.61 0.85 -41.99
N LEU A 381 -3.69 -0.27 -41.29
CA LEU A 381 -2.56 -0.82 -40.50
C LEU A 381 -1.60 -1.66 -41.35
N GLU A 382 -1.91 -1.97 -42.64
CA GLU A 382 -1.06 -2.80 -43.51
C GLU A 382 0.41 -2.34 -43.60
N PRO A 383 0.74 -1.00 -43.55
CA PRO A 383 2.13 -0.56 -43.52
C PRO A 383 2.92 -1.02 -42.30
N LEU A 384 2.23 -1.37 -41.22
CA LEU A 384 2.85 -1.85 -39.96
C LEU A 384 3.03 -3.36 -39.93
N ARG A 385 2.45 -4.12 -40.86
CA ARG A 385 2.42 -5.59 -40.83
C ARG A 385 3.79 -6.22 -40.66
N ASN A 386 4.80 -5.70 -41.34
CA ASN A 386 6.17 -6.22 -41.31
C ASN A 386 7.08 -5.50 -40.33
N LYS A 387 6.55 -4.50 -39.59
CA LYS A 387 7.28 -3.75 -38.56
C LYS A 387 7.54 -4.63 -37.33
N ARG A 388 8.57 -4.29 -36.60
CA ARG A 388 8.91 -5.02 -35.37
C ARG A 388 8.08 -4.49 -34.20
N MET A 389 6.98 -5.17 -33.95
CA MET A 389 6.04 -4.85 -32.90
C MET A 389 6.33 -5.67 -31.65
N VAL A 390 6.21 -5.05 -30.45
CA VAL A 390 6.25 -5.73 -29.16
C VAL A 390 4.90 -5.56 -28.47
N PHE A 391 4.31 -6.65 -28.02
CA PHE A 391 3.07 -6.65 -27.28
C PHE A 391 3.32 -7.18 -25.87
N ILE A 392 2.93 -6.43 -24.85
CA ILE A 392 2.97 -6.83 -23.45
C ILE A 392 1.54 -6.95 -22.96
N PHE A 393 1.13 -8.14 -22.55
CA PHE A 393 -0.23 -8.45 -22.11
C PHE A 393 -0.29 -8.60 -20.59
N ASP A 394 -1.21 -7.89 -19.95
CA ASP A 394 -1.53 -8.12 -18.53
C ASP A 394 -2.66 -9.15 -18.39
N GLU A 395 -2.64 -9.92 -17.29
CA GLU A 395 -3.58 -11.02 -16.99
C GLU A 395 -3.85 -11.97 -18.17
N CYS A 396 -2.79 -12.41 -18.84
CA CYS A 396 -2.83 -13.15 -20.10
C CYS A 396 -3.41 -14.59 -20.03
N HIS A 397 -3.96 -15.00 -18.88
CA HIS A 397 -4.58 -16.31 -18.67
C HIS A 397 -6.06 -16.38 -19.05
N ARG A 398 -6.69 -15.26 -19.49
CA ARG A 398 -8.12 -15.23 -19.78
C ARG A 398 -8.50 -15.86 -21.11
N SER A 399 -9.73 -16.42 -21.19
CA SER A 399 -10.20 -17.26 -22.31
C SER A 399 -10.28 -16.52 -23.65
N GLN A 400 -10.63 -15.25 -23.68
CA GLN A 400 -10.71 -14.43 -24.91
C GLN A 400 -9.34 -14.10 -25.49
N PHE A 401 -8.29 -14.32 -24.73
CA PHE A 401 -6.94 -14.05 -25.17
C PHE A 401 -6.49 -14.92 -26.34
N GLY A 402 -6.93 -16.19 -26.39
CA GLY A 402 -6.50 -17.16 -27.42
C GLY A 402 -6.83 -16.75 -28.84
N ASP A 403 -8.04 -16.26 -29.10
CA ASP A 403 -8.50 -15.90 -30.46
C ASP A 403 -7.89 -14.57 -30.92
N ASN A 404 -7.88 -13.56 -30.04
CA ASN A 404 -7.24 -12.27 -30.32
C ASN A 404 -5.72 -12.41 -30.51
N HIS A 405 -5.06 -13.27 -29.73
CA HIS A 405 -3.64 -13.57 -29.87
C HIS A 405 -3.31 -14.14 -31.26
N GLN A 406 -4.14 -15.06 -31.79
CA GLN A 406 -3.95 -15.61 -33.12
C GLN A 406 -4.10 -14.53 -34.21
N THR A 407 -5.14 -13.70 -34.12
CA THR A 407 -5.37 -12.57 -35.03
C THR A 407 -4.20 -11.58 -35.03
N ILE A 408 -3.65 -11.25 -33.86
CA ILE A 408 -2.49 -10.36 -33.72
C ILE A 408 -1.27 -11.00 -34.42
N LYS A 409 -1.02 -12.28 -34.17
CA LYS A 409 0.15 -12.99 -34.71
C LYS A 409 0.07 -13.22 -36.22
N GLU A 410 -1.13 -13.43 -36.76
CA GLU A 410 -1.39 -13.55 -38.19
C GLU A 410 -1.19 -12.22 -38.91
N PHE A 411 -1.62 -11.11 -38.28
CA PHE A 411 -1.45 -9.78 -38.86
C PHE A 411 -0.03 -9.26 -38.71
N PHE A 412 0.63 -9.44 -37.56
CA PHE A 412 1.99 -8.98 -37.26
C PHE A 412 2.96 -10.18 -37.13
N PRO A 413 3.43 -10.79 -38.23
CA PRO A 413 4.23 -12.01 -38.18
C PRO A 413 5.59 -11.84 -37.49
N ASN A 414 6.13 -10.60 -37.41
CA ASN A 414 7.38 -10.27 -36.76
C ASN A 414 7.19 -9.80 -35.29
N ALA A 415 5.98 -9.91 -34.76
CA ALA A 415 5.70 -9.47 -33.40
C ALA A 415 6.27 -10.41 -32.34
N GLN A 416 6.79 -9.84 -31.28
CA GLN A 416 7.14 -10.55 -30.05
C GLN A 416 6.07 -10.28 -28.98
N LEU A 417 5.60 -11.34 -28.33
CA LEU A 417 4.49 -11.29 -27.39
C LEU A 417 4.97 -11.67 -26.00
N PHE A 418 4.67 -10.83 -25.00
CA PHE A 418 5.05 -11.05 -23.63
C PHE A 418 3.81 -11.03 -22.74
N GLY A 419 3.62 -12.07 -21.92
CA GLY A 419 2.48 -12.20 -21.02
C GLY A 419 2.86 -11.99 -19.57
N PHE A 420 2.06 -11.25 -18.81
CA PHE A 420 2.11 -11.21 -17.36
C PHE A 420 0.90 -11.91 -16.78
N THR A 421 1.11 -12.81 -15.83
CA THR A 421 0.02 -13.49 -15.14
C THR A 421 0.43 -13.91 -13.72
N GLY A 422 -0.54 -13.86 -12.78
CA GLY A 422 -0.38 -14.45 -11.44
C GLY A 422 -0.74 -15.94 -11.39
N THR A 423 -1.48 -16.42 -12.40
CA THR A 423 -2.05 -17.78 -12.47
C THR A 423 -1.95 -18.32 -13.88
N PRO A 424 -0.78 -18.84 -14.31
CA PRO A 424 -0.61 -19.42 -15.63
C PRO A 424 -1.59 -20.57 -15.91
N ILE A 425 -1.92 -20.75 -17.18
CA ILE A 425 -2.67 -21.91 -17.65
C ILE A 425 -1.66 -23.03 -17.93
N PHE A 426 -1.79 -24.12 -17.20
CA PHE A 426 -1.06 -25.37 -17.37
C PHE A 426 -1.99 -26.41 -18.03
N GLU A 427 -1.49 -27.58 -18.38
CA GLU A 427 -2.31 -28.67 -18.91
C GLU A 427 -3.45 -29.07 -17.97
N GLN A 428 -3.19 -29.05 -16.64
CA GLN A 428 -4.13 -29.46 -15.61
C GLN A 428 -5.31 -28.49 -15.42
N ASN A 429 -5.17 -27.22 -15.83
CA ASN A 429 -6.20 -26.20 -15.68
C ASN A 429 -6.62 -25.56 -17.00
N SER A 430 -6.22 -26.15 -18.12
CA SER A 430 -6.67 -25.73 -19.44
C SER A 430 -8.10 -26.20 -19.72
N ASN A 431 -8.94 -25.29 -20.23
CA ASN A 431 -10.30 -25.65 -20.70
C ASN A 431 -10.22 -26.19 -22.12
N TYR A 432 -10.59 -27.47 -22.31
CA TYR A 432 -10.73 -28.07 -23.63
C TYR A 432 -11.92 -27.45 -24.36
N LYS A 433 -11.72 -26.59 -25.35
CA LYS A 433 -12.75 -26.31 -26.35
C LYS A 433 -12.65 -27.33 -27.43
N ARG A 434 -13.63 -28.24 -27.55
CA ARG A 434 -13.82 -29.12 -28.70
C ARG A 434 -14.27 -28.24 -29.85
N ILE A 435 -13.40 -28.03 -30.83
CA ILE A 435 -13.80 -27.48 -32.11
C ILE A 435 -14.21 -28.68 -32.97
N GLU A 436 -15.37 -28.59 -33.59
CA GLU A 436 -15.85 -29.63 -34.54
C GLU A 436 -14.85 -29.78 -35.69
N GLY A 437 -14.21 -30.95 -35.72
CA GLY A 437 -13.24 -31.36 -36.71
C GLY A 437 -11.83 -31.47 -36.20
N ASP A 438 -11.46 -32.64 -35.78
CA ASP A 438 -10.11 -33.26 -35.66
C ASP A 438 -8.87 -32.50 -35.14
N VAL A 439 -8.99 -31.36 -34.47
CA VAL A 439 -7.83 -30.74 -33.78
C VAL A 439 -8.16 -30.42 -32.33
N GLN A 440 -7.64 -31.23 -31.42
CA GLN A 440 -7.57 -30.90 -30.00
C GLN A 440 -6.50 -29.84 -29.78
N THR A 441 -6.84 -28.60 -29.56
CA THR A 441 -5.89 -27.55 -29.16
C THR A 441 -5.94 -27.31 -27.65
N LEU A 442 -5.06 -27.95 -26.91
CA LEU A 442 -4.62 -27.54 -25.57
C LEU A 442 -3.91 -26.20 -25.74
N ARG A 443 -4.41 -25.14 -25.08
CA ARG A 443 -3.71 -23.86 -25.09
C ARG A 443 -3.27 -23.55 -23.68
N THR A 444 -2.06 -23.91 -23.39
CA THR A 444 -1.37 -23.47 -22.16
C THR A 444 -0.77 -22.06 -22.33
N THR A 445 -0.42 -21.41 -21.22
CA THR A 445 0.33 -20.14 -21.29
C THR A 445 1.66 -20.32 -22.05
N GLN A 446 2.29 -21.48 -21.91
CA GLN A 446 3.54 -21.78 -22.63
C GLN A 446 3.32 -21.96 -24.15
N ASP A 447 2.20 -22.54 -24.58
CA ASP A 447 1.89 -22.67 -26.03
C ASP A 447 1.70 -21.28 -26.66
N LEU A 448 1.15 -20.32 -25.93
CA LEU A 448 0.93 -18.97 -26.42
C LEU A 448 2.23 -18.13 -26.43
N PHE A 449 3.03 -18.21 -25.36
CA PHE A 449 4.18 -17.34 -25.12
C PHE A 449 5.54 -18.05 -25.23
N GLN A 450 5.59 -19.33 -25.53
CA GLN A 450 6.78 -20.17 -25.78
C GLN A 450 7.56 -20.52 -24.50
N LYS A 451 7.97 -19.55 -23.68
CA LYS A 451 8.84 -19.83 -22.52
C LYS A 451 8.52 -18.95 -21.32
N GLU A 452 8.74 -19.50 -20.13
CA GLU A 452 8.77 -18.74 -18.90
C GLU A 452 10.06 -17.92 -18.80
N LEU A 453 9.93 -16.62 -18.55
CA LEU A 453 11.07 -15.72 -18.39
C LEU A 453 11.47 -15.56 -16.93
N HIS A 454 10.50 -15.51 -16.05
CA HIS A 454 10.72 -15.42 -14.60
C HIS A 454 9.47 -15.84 -13.83
N ALA A 455 9.65 -16.54 -12.70
CA ALA A 455 8.59 -16.91 -11.79
C ALA A 455 8.79 -16.25 -10.42
N TYR A 456 7.74 -15.57 -9.93
CA TYR A 456 7.61 -15.08 -8.57
C TYR A 456 6.22 -15.42 -8.07
N THR A 457 6.09 -16.63 -7.51
CA THR A 457 4.82 -17.21 -7.12
C THR A 457 4.27 -16.57 -5.84
N ILE A 458 3.04 -16.90 -5.50
CA ILE A 458 2.43 -16.46 -4.23
C ILE A 458 3.21 -16.99 -3.01
N THR A 459 3.86 -18.15 -3.13
CA THR A 459 4.75 -18.70 -2.09
C THR A 459 5.88 -17.73 -1.78
N HIS A 460 6.61 -17.29 -2.80
CA HIS A 460 7.69 -16.31 -2.65
C HIS A 460 7.17 -14.99 -2.07
N ALA A 461 5.99 -14.54 -2.52
CA ALA A 461 5.41 -13.29 -2.07
C ALA A 461 4.98 -13.32 -0.59
N ILE A 462 4.53 -14.47 -0.09
CA ILE A 462 4.22 -14.67 1.33
C ILE A 462 5.51 -14.72 2.17
N GLU A 463 6.52 -15.47 1.71
CA GLU A 463 7.83 -15.54 2.37
C GLU A 463 8.51 -14.17 2.46
N ASP A 464 8.37 -13.36 1.41
CA ASP A 464 8.87 -11.99 1.34
C ASP A 464 8.00 -10.98 2.11
N ARG A 465 6.89 -11.42 2.71
CA ARG A 465 5.89 -10.56 3.38
C ARG A 465 5.31 -9.46 2.47
N ASN A 466 5.31 -9.71 1.16
CA ASN A 466 4.68 -8.83 0.18
C ASN A 466 3.17 -9.01 0.12
N VAL A 467 2.69 -10.19 0.54
CA VAL A 467 1.27 -10.53 0.72
C VAL A 467 1.10 -11.35 2.00
N LEU A 468 -0.13 -11.37 2.53
CA LEU A 468 -0.46 -12.11 3.75
C LEU A 468 -0.77 -13.58 3.44
N ARG A 469 -0.70 -14.43 4.47
CA ARG A 469 -1.24 -15.79 4.48
C ARG A 469 -2.76 -15.75 4.48
N PHE A 470 -3.40 -16.92 4.27
CA PHE A 470 -4.85 -17.06 4.34
C PHE A 470 -5.28 -17.84 5.58
N HIS A 471 -6.35 -17.38 6.21
CA HIS A 471 -7.20 -18.19 7.08
C HIS A 471 -8.42 -18.63 6.28
N VAL A 472 -8.67 -19.95 6.20
CA VAL A 472 -9.83 -20.49 5.48
C VAL A 472 -10.71 -21.25 6.46
N ASP A 473 -11.89 -20.66 6.75
CA ASP A 473 -12.96 -21.30 7.55
C ASP A 473 -13.95 -21.96 6.59
N TYR A 474 -14.09 -23.30 6.71
CA TYR A 474 -15.04 -24.10 5.96
C TYR A 474 -16.35 -24.25 6.76
N TYR A 475 -17.17 -23.24 6.71
CA TYR A 475 -18.40 -23.17 7.49
C TYR A 475 -19.47 -24.14 6.99
N ARG A 476 -20.10 -24.87 7.93
CA ARG A 476 -21.28 -25.68 7.69
C ARG A 476 -22.34 -25.37 8.75
N PRO A 477 -23.58 -25.04 8.36
CA PRO A 477 -24.66 -24.87 9.34
C PRO A 477 -24.86 -26.15 10.17
N GLN A 478 -25.03 -26.02 11.47
CA GLN A 478 -25.31 -27.17 12.34
C GLN A 478 -26.74 -27.63 12.14
N GLY A 479 -26.96 -28.92 11.92
CA GLY A 479 -28.24 -29.59 12.15
C GLY A 479 -29.16 -29.84 10.98
N ALA A 480 -28.83 -29.52 9.72
CA ALA A 480 -29.60 -29.91 8.54
C ALA A 480 -28.70 -30.18 7.34
N GLU A 481 -29.02 -31.23 6.57
CA GLU A 481 -28.48 -31.39 5.21
C GLU A 481 -29.17 -30.39 4.28
N ILE A 482 -28.71 -29.13 4.34
CA ILE A 482 -29.18 -28.07 3.43
C ILE A 482 -28.32 -28.12 2.17
N LYS A 483 -28.98 -28.28 1.01
CA LYS A 483 -28.23 -28.26 -0.26
C LYS A 483 -27.76 -26.84 -0.58
N PRO A 484 -26.50 -26.66 -0.93
CA PRO A 484 -26.00 -25.37 -1.34
C PRO A 484 -26.86 -24.75 -2.46
N GLY A 485 -27.16 -23.46 -2.37
CA GLY A 485 -27.99 -22.75 -3.35
C GLY A 485 -29.50 -22.75 -3.11
N GLU A 486 -30.00 -23.47 -2.12
CA GLU A 486 -31.42 -23.39 -1.70
C GLU A 486 -31.64 -22.12 -0.83
N THR A 487 -32.85 -21.57 -0.82
CA THR A 487 -33.18 -20.34 -0.06
C THR A 487 -32.93 -20.49 1.44
N LEU A 488 -33.20 -21.67 2.01
CA LEU A 488 -32.85 -21.95 3.41
C LEU A 488 -31.35 -21.93 3.67
N ALA A 489 -30.53 -22.45 2.74
CA ALA A 489 -29.08 -22.37 2.84
C ALA A 489 -28.58 -20.91 2.78
N LYS A 490 -29.11 -20.08 1.88
CA LYS A 490 -28.77 -18.65 1.77
C LYS A 490 -29.09 -17.87 3.04
N ARG A 491 -30.26 -18.15 3.64
CA ARG A 491 -30.61 -17.56 4.94
C ARG A 491 -29.61 -17.94 6.04
N ALA A 492 -29.21 -19.21 6.09
CA ALA A 492 -28.18 -19.66 7.05
C ALA A 492 -26.82 -19.00 6.80
N VAL A 493 -26.45 -18.76 5.54
CA VAL A 493 -25.26 -18.02 5.17
C VAL A 493 -25.33 -16.57 5.67
N VAL A 494 -26.46 -15.88 5.45
CA VAL A 494 -26.66 -14.51 5.94
C VAL A 494 -26.61 -14.45 7.47
N ASP A 495 -27.28 -15.37 8.16
CA ASP A 495 -27.24 -15.45 9.62
C ASP A 495 -25.80 -15.69 10.13
N ALA A 496 -25.03 -16.55 9.46
CA ALA A 496 -23.62 -16.79 9.79
C ALA A 496 -22.76 -15.55 9.55
N ILE A 497 -22.96 -14.84 8.44
CA ILE A 497 -22.24 -13.59 8.17
C ILE A 497 -22.58 -12.54 9.23
N LEU A 498 -23.85 -12.33 9.54
CA LEU A 498 -24.29 -11.37 10.57
C LEU A 498 -23.77 -11.70 11.97
N ALA A 499 -23.51 -12.97 12.26
CA ALA A 499 -22.93 -13.42 13.54
C ALA A 499 -21.41 -13.28 13.59
N LYS A 500 -20.71 -13.52 12.47
CA LYS A 500 -19.24 -13.63 12.41
C LYS A 500 -18.53 -12.40 11.85
N HIS A 501 -19.27 -11.47 11.23
CA HIS A 501 -18.68 -10.34 10.49
C HIS A 501 -17.79 -9.46 11.35
N ASP A 502 -18.22 -9.14 12.57
CA ASP A 502 -17.46 -8.24 13.46
C ASP A 502 -16.10 -8.87 13.83
N GLY A 503 -16.07 -10.16 14.17
CA GLY A 503 -14.82 -10.90 14.39
C GLY A 503 -13.96 -10.96 13.14
N ALA A 504 -14.52 -11.43 12.02
CA ALA A 504 -13.82 -11.60 10.76
C ALA A 504 -13.15 -10.31 10.25
N THR A 505 -13.78 -9.16 10.51
CA THR A 505 -13.35 -7.84 10.02
C THR A 505 -12.67 -6.97 11.11
N GLY A 506 -12.31 -7.57 12.24
CA GLY A 506 -11.64 -6.88 13.34
C GLY A 506 -12.48 -5.72 13.91
N GLY A 507 -13.74 -5.98 14.26
CA GLY A 507 -14.67 -4.96 14.77
C GLY A 507 -15.14 -4.01 13.68
N ARG A 508 -15.40 -4.50 12.48
CA ARG A 508 -15.79 -3.73 11.29
C ARG A 508 -14.76 -2.70 10.83
N ARG A 509 -13.49 -2.93 11.10
CA ARG A 509 -12.41 -2.08 10.55
C ARG A 509 -12.20 -2.30 9.07
N PHE A 510 -12.37 -3.55 8.62
CA PHE A 510 -12.10 -3.97 7.25
C PHE A 510 -13.38 -4.14 6.46
N ASN A 511 -13.25 -4.14 5.16
CA ASN A 511 -14.33 -4.40 4.20
C ASN A 511 -14.37 -5.88 3.86
N SER A 512 -15.52 -6.35 3.38
CA SER A 512 -15.67 -7.71 2.89
C SER A 512 -16.39 -7.77 1.54
N LEU A 513 -16.15 -8.86 0.81
CA LEU A 513 -16.92 -9.24 -0.38
C LEU A 513 -17.71 -10.52 -0.10
N LEU A 514 -18.91 -10.62 -0.65
CA LEU A 514 -19.68 -11.87 -0.74
C LEU A 514 -19.78 -12.29 -2.20
N ALA A 515 -19.06 -13.36 -2.56
CA ALA A 515 -19.07 -13.94 -3.90
C ALA A 515 -20.26 -14.90 -4.05
N THR A 516 -21.15 -14.62 -5.00
CA THR A 516 -22.37 -15.40 -5.30
C THR A 516 -22.30 -16.08 -6.66
N ALA A 517 -23.05 -17.15 -6.86
CA ALA A 517 -22.98 -17.97 -8.07
C ALA A 517 -23.65 -17.30 -9.28
N SER A 518 -24.63 -16.42 -9.08
CA SER A 518 -25.39 -15.76 -10.14
C SER A 518 -25.88 -14.36 -9.72
N ILE A 519 -26.34 -13.57 -10.68
CA ILE A 519 -27.01 -12.29 -10.43
C ILE A 519 -28.29 -12.49 -9.60
N ASN A 520 -29.04 -13.54 -9.87
CA ASN A 520 -30.26 -13.84 -9.10
C ASN A 520 -29.92 -14.14 -7.64
N ASP A 521 -28.85 -14.89 -7.39
CA ASP A 521 -28.35 -15.13 -6.03
C ASP A 521 -27.95 -13.83 -5.33
N ALA A 522 -27.25 -12.94 -6.04
CA ALA A 522 -26.82 -11.65 -5.48
C ALA A 522 -28.05 -10.80 -5.06
N ILE A 523 -29.08 -10.77 -5.89
CA ILE A 523 -30.35 -10.06 -5.59
C ILE A 523 -31.06 -10.68 -4.37
N GLU A 524 -31.16 -12.03 -4.32
CA GLU A 524 -31.76 -12.73 -3.21
C GLU A 524 -31.00 -12.52 -1.90
N TYR A 525 -29.69 -12.59 -1.92
CA TYR A 525 -28.82 -12.26 -0.76
C TYR A 525 -29.05 -10.85 -0.27
N TYR A 526 -29.11 -9.86 -1.17
CA TYR A 526 -29.37 -8.48 -0.79
C TYR A 526 -30.73 -8.33 -0.08
N ALA A 527 -31.77 -8.94 -0.63
CA ALA A 527 -33.11 -8.92 -0.02
C ALA A 527 -33.15 -9.64 1.35
N LEU A 528 -32.44 -10.77 1.48
CA LEU A 528 -32.34 -11.50 2.75
C LEU A 528 -31.61 -10.69 3.83
N PHE A 529 -30.51 -10.02 3.49
CA PHE A 529 -29.81 -9.12 4.42
C PHE A 529 -30.73 -7.99 4.90
N ASP A 530 -31.43 -7.34 3.98
CA ASP A 530 -32.34 -6.25 4.32
C ASP A 530 -33.44 -6.73 5.27
N ALA A 531 -34.12 -7.83 4.92
CA ALA A 531 -35.20 -8.40 5.73
C ALA A 531 -34.70 -8.84 7.12
N LEU A 532 -33.58 -9.54 7.22
CA LEU A 532 -33.06 -10.06 8.48
C LEU A 532 -32.52 -8.96 9.39
N GLN A 533 -31.83 -7.95 8.84
CA GLN A 533 -31.37 -6.82 9.62
C GLN A 533 -32.50 -5.94 10.14
N ASN A 534 -33.51 -5.68 9.30
CA ASN A 534 -34.68 -4.94 9.73
C ASN A 534 -35.43 -5.71 10.84
N GLY A 535 -35.57 -7.04 10.72
CA GLY A 535 -36.13 -7.88 11.77
C GLY A 535 -35.34 -7.83 13.08
N ARG A 536 -33.99 -7.92 13.02
CA ARG A 536 -33.12 -7.81 14.21
C ARG A 536 -33.23 -6.44 14.85
N LYS A 537 -33.23 -5.36 14.08
CA LYS A 537 -33.38 -3.99 14.60
C LYS A 537 -34.70 -3.71 15.29
N LEU A 538 -35.76 -4.35 14.80
CA LEU A 538 -37.08 -4.29 15.47
C LEU A 538 -37.07 -5.06 16.79
N ALA A 539 -36.39 -6.18 16.87
CA ALA A 539 -36.26 -7.01 18.06
C ALA A 539 -35.29 -6.43 19.09
N ASP A 540 -34.24 -5.81 18.62
CA ASP A 540 -33.18 -5.17 19.44
C ASP A 540 -32.81 -3.79 18.85
N PRO A 541 -33.29 -2.70 19.46
CA PRO A 541 -33.00 -1.34 19.01
C PRO A 541 -31.52 -0.97 19.05
N ALA A 542 -30.71 -1.67 19.87
CA ALA A 542 -29.26 -1.48 19.94
C ALA A 542 -28.50 -2.16 18.78
N PHE A 543 -29.16 -3.03 18.02
CA PHE A 543 -28.54 -3.68 16.86
C PHE A 543 -28.13 -2.66 15.81
N VAL A 544 -26.85 -2.67 15.47
CA VAL A 544 -26.26 -1.83 14.41
C VAL A 544 -26.18 -2.65 13.12
N PRO A 545 -26.98 -2.33 12.09
CA PRO A 545 -26.95 -3.07 10.83
C PRO A 545 -25.62 -2.88 10.09
N LEU A 546 -25.27 -3.85 9.27
CA LEU A 546 -24.16 -3.75 8.29
C LEU A 546 -24.58 -2.89 7.12
N ASN A 547 -23.65 -2.10 6.58
CA ASN A 547 -23.82 -1.37 5.34
C ASN A 547 -23.55 -2.29 4.15
N ILE A 548 -24.57 -2.65 3.42
CA ILE A 548 -24.50 -3.65 2.36
C ILE A 548 -24.92 -3.03 1.03
N THR A 549 -24.19 -3.40 -0.02
CA THR A 549 -24.61 -3.14 -1.40
C THR A 549 -24.33 -4.34 -2.28
N ALA A 550 -24.82 -4.34 -3.52
CA ALA A 550 -24.51 -5.35 -4.51
C ALA A 550 -24.03 -4.71 -5.82
N VAL A 551 -23.02 -5.33 -6.42
CA VAL A 551 -22.45 -4.90 -7.70
C VAL A 551 -22.44 -6.07 -8.67
N PHE A 552 -23.20 -5.93 -9.75
CA PHE A 552 -23.21 -6.83 -10.90
C PHE A 552 -23.55 -6.03 -12.15
N SER A 553 -23.13 -6.50 -13.33
CA SER A 553 -23.38 -5.80 -14.58
C SER A 553 -24.87 -5.72 -14.89
N PRO A 554 -25.43 -4.53 -15.19
CA PRO A 554 -26.80 -4.41 -15.65
C PRO A 554 -26.97 -5.02 -17.05
N PRO A 555 -28.23 -5.29 -17.53
CA PRO A 555 -28.47 -5.75 -18.90
C PRO A 555 -27.88 -4.82 -19.97
N ALA A 556 -27.44 -5.39 -21.11
CA ALA A 556 -26.62 -4.73 -22.13
C ALA A 556 -27.29 -3.55 -22.87
N ASP A 557 -28.61 -3.38 -22.74
CA ASP A 557 -29.38 -2.30 -23.35
C ASP A 557 -29.37 -1.01 -22.52
N VAL A 558 -28.83 -1.03 -21.28
CA VAL A 558 -28.79 0.14 -20.39
C VAL A 558 -27.84 1.21 -20.93
N SER A 559 -26.64 0.84 -21.33
CA SER A 559 -25.68 1.75 -21.97
C SER A 559 -24.64 1.03 -22.84
N PRO A 560 -23.99 1.73 -23.79
CA PRO A 560 -22.91 1.13 -24.59
C PRO A 560 -21.70 0.67 -23.75
N ASP A 561 -21.43 1.33 -22.64
CA ASP A 561 -20.32 0.99 -21.74
C ASP A 561 -20.59 -0.31 -21.00
N VAL A 562 -21.85 -0.60 -20.63
CA VAL A 562 -22.27 -1.83 -20.00
C VAL A 562 -22.04 -3.05 -20.91
N ARG A 563 -22.26 -2.93 -22.21
CA ARG A 563 -21.98 -4.01 -23.17
C ARG A 563 -20.53 -4.44 -23.09
N GLN A 564 -19.62 -3.50 -23.01
CA GLN A 564 -18.20 -3.79 -22.93
C GLN A 564 -17.84 -4.48 -21.59
N ILE A 565 -18.45 -4.04 -20.48
CA ILE A 565 -18.26 -4.69 -19.18
C ILE A 565 -18.76 -6.14 -19.21
N GLN A 566 -19.91 -6.42 -19.85
CA GLN A 566 -20.48 -7.76 -19.97
C GLN A 566 -19.65 -8.71 -20.86
N GLU A 567 -19.02 -8.20 -21.93
CA GLU A 567 -18.13 -9.02 -22.76
C GLU A 567 -17.01 -9.67 -21.94
N ASP A 568 -16.63 -9.03 -20.84
CA ASP A 568 -15.58 -9.49 -19.94
C ASP A 568 -16.09 -10.37 -18.79
N LEU A 569 -17.41 -10.55 -18.66
CA LEU A 569 -18.09 -11.27 -17.57
C LEU A 569 -19.10 -12.27 -18.14
N PRO A 570 -18.62 -13.40 -18.74
CA PRO A 570 -19.50 -14.34 -19.45
C PRO A 570 -20.64 -14.89 -18.60
N GLN A 571 -20.42 -15.14 -17.30
CA GLN A 571 -21.45 -15.62 -16.37
C GLN A 571 -22.56 -14.58 -16.19
N GLU A 572 -22.17 -13.31 -15.92
CA GLU A 572 -23.13 -12.23 -15.75
C GLU A 572 -23.85 -11.87 -17.06
N GLN A 573 -23.14 -12.01 -18.21
CA GLN A 573 -23.76 -11.85 -19.52
C GLN A 573 -24.85 -12.89 -19.79
N ASP A 574 -24.59 -14.16 -19.49
CA ASP A 574 -25.56 -15.26 -19.62
C ASP A 574 -26.74 -15.05 -18.67
N ASP A 575 -26.47 -14.74 -17.43
CA ASP A 575 -27.49 -14.42 -16.42
C ASP A 575 -28.42 -13.28 -16.88
N ASN A 576 -27.87 -12.23 -17.51
CA ASN A 576 -28.63 -11.06 -17.98
C ASN A 576 -29.51 -11.33 -19.20
N GLN A 577 -29.34 -12.46 -19.90
CA GLN A 577 -30.23 -12.89 -20.98
C GLN A 577 -31.59 -13.38 -20.42
N HIS A 578 -31.65 -13.78 -19.15
CA HIS A 578 -32.84 -14.28 -18.48
C HIS A 578 -33.46 -13.17 -17.62
N ASP A 579 -34.69 -12.76 -17.94
CA ASP A 579 -35.44 -11.71 -17.25
C ASP A 579 -34.68 -10.40 -16.98
N PRO A 580 -34.23 -9.71 -18.01
CA PRO A 580 -33.43 -8.50 -17.87
C PRO A 580 -34.15 -7.37 -17.12
N GLU A 581 -35.48 -7.28 -17.25
CA GLU A 581 -36.27 -6.22 -16.62
C GLU A 581 -36.37 -6.39 -15.09
N ALA A 582 -36.45 -7.63 -14.59
CA ALA A 582 -36.39 -7.88 -13.16
C ALA A 582 -35.02 -7.47 -12.57
N LYS A 583 -33.92 -7.75 -13.27
CA LYS A 583 -32.58 -7.37 -12.85
C LYS A 583 -32.36 -5.87 -12.87
N LYS A 584 -32.85 -5.14 -13.88
CA LYS A 584 -32.85 -3.68 -13.90
C LYS A 584 -33.60 -3.10 -12.70
N ARG A 585 -34.82 -3.59 -12.41
CA ARG A 585 -35.56 -3.12 -11.24
C ARG A 585 -34.84 -3.37 -9.94
N ALA A 586 -34.29 -4.59 -9.76
CA ALA A 586 -33.54 -4.93 -8.56
C ALA A 586 -32.32 -4.04 -8.37
N LEU A 587 -31.51 -3.86 -9.42
CA LEU A 587 -30.32 -3.00 -9.36
C LEU A 587 -30.68 -1.52 -9.12
N SER A 588 -31.76 -1.03 -9.73
CA SER A 588 -32.26 0.33 -9.47
C SER A 588 -32.67 0.51 -8.00
N THR A 589 -33.31 -0.51 -7.38
CA THR A 589 -33.66 -0.50 -5.96
C THR A 589 -32.39 -0.47 -5.09
N ILE A 590 -31.39 -1.30 -5.41
CA ILE A 590 -30.10 -1.33 -4.68
C ILE A 590 -29.41 0.01 -4.77
N ILE A 591 -29.33 0.62 -5.96
CA ILE A 591 -28.74 1.95 -6.16
C ILE A 591 -29.53 3.03 -5.41
N SER A 592 -30.85 2.93 -5.35
CA SER A 592 -31.70 3.87 -4.60
C SER A 592 -31.41 3.82 -3.09
N HIS A 593 -31.33 2.61 -2.51
CA HIS A 593 -30.97 2.42 -1.10
C HIS A 593 -29.53 2.90 -0.81
N TYR A 594 -28.63 2.67 -1.77
CA TYR A 594 -27.25 3.18 -1.69
C TYR A 594 -27.22 4.71 -1.66
N ASN A 595 -27.98 5.37 -2.56
CA ASN A 595 -28.07 6.82 -2.61
C ASN A 595 -28.65 7.42 -1.33
N GLU A 596 -29.70 6.80 -0.79
CA GLU A 596 -30.30 7.20 0.50
C GLU A 596 -29.31 7.08 1.64
N ARG A 597 -28.56 5.96 1.67
CA ARG A 597 -27.59 5.67 2.73
C ARG A 597 -26.39 6.63 2.72
N PHE A 598 -25.85 6.91 1.54
CA PHE A 598 -24.59 7.64 1.38
C PHE A 598 -24.74 9.09 0.89
N GLY A 599 -25.98 9.57 0.69
CA GLY A 599 -26.25 10.92 0.21
C GLY A 599 -25.78 11.16 -1.23
N THR A 600 -25.79 10.11 -2.07
CA THR A 600 -25.39 10.17 -3.47
C THR A 600 -26.63 10.23 -4.39
N ASN A 601 -26.44 10.37 -5.71
CA ASN A 601 -27.53 10.45 -6.69
C ASN A 601 -27.26 9.62 -7.95
N HIS A 602 -26.62 8.47 -7.80
CA HIS A 602 -26.31 7.56 -8.90
C HIS A 602 -27.59 7.03 -9.58
N ARG A 603 -27.50 6.75 -10.88
CA ARG A 603 -28.57 6.22 -11.70
C ARG A 603 -28.11 4.96 -12.42
N LEU A 604 -29.07 4.12 -12.82
CA LEU A 604 -28.79 2.88 -13.55
C LEU A 604 -28.10 3.16 -14.91
N GLU A 605 -28.50 4.23 -15.59
CA GLU A 605 -27.93 4.65 -16.88
C GLU A 605 -26.47 5.10 -16.74
N GLU A 606 -26.07 5.51 -15.52
CA GLU A 606 -24.72 5.93 -15.14
C GLU A 606 -24.06 4.90 -14.21
N PHE A 607 -24.30 3.63 -14.45
CA PHE A 607 -23.81 2.51 -13.62
C PHE A 607 -22.30 2.60 -13.32
N ASP A 608 -21.51 3.08 -14.27
CA ASP A 608 -20.06 3.22 -14.10
C ASP A 608 -19.72 4.17 -12.94
N LEU A 609 -20.47 5.25 -12.72
CA LEU A 609 -20.25 6.17 -11.60
C LEU A 609 -20.58 5.53 -10.26
N TYR A 610 -21.68 4.78 -10.19
CA TYR A 610 -22.02 3.99 -9.01
C TYR A 610 -20.91 2.97 -8.69
N TYR A 611 -20.47 2.22 -9.69
CA TYR A 611 -19.42 1.23 -9.54
C TYR A 611 -18.09 1.84 -9.07
N GLN A 612 -17.71 3.00 -9.62
CA GLN A 612 -16.52 3.72 -9.19
C GLN A 612 -16.60 4.21 -7.74
N ASP A 613 -17.77 4.71 -7.30
CA ASP A 613 -17.97 5.14 -5.92
C ASP A 613 -17.88 3.95 -4.94
N VAL A 614 -18.50 2.81 -5.28
CA VAL A 614 -18.35 1.56 -4.50
C VAL A 614 -16.87 1.15 -4.41
N GLN A 615 -16.13 1.18 -5.53
CA GLN A 615 -14.70 0.84 -5.52
C GLN A 615 -13.90 1.77 -4.60
N LYS A 616 -14.14 3.08 -4.63
CA LYS A 616 -13.46 4.05 -3.76
C LYS A 616 -13.72 3.77 -2.28
N ARG A 617 -14.98 3.47 -1.90
CA ARG A 617 -15.34 3.15 -0.50
C ARG A 617 -14.66 1.89 0.02
N ILE A 618 -14.42 0.91 -0.84
CA ILE A 618 -13.71 -0.32 -0.46
C ILE A 618 -12.19 -0.12 -0.51
N LYS A 619 -11.67 0.62 -1.49
CA LYS A 619 -10.23 0.70 -1.77
C LYS A 619 -9.47 1.56 -0.77
N ASP A 620 -9.96 2.75 -0.50
CA ASP A 620 -9.19 3.80 0.14
C ASP A 620 -9.72 4.20 1.52
N GLN A 621 -10.92 3.77 1.88
CA GLN A 621 -11.66 4.25 3.07
C GLN A 621 -11.58 5.79 3.19
N GLN A 622 -11.66 6.48 2.05
CA GLN A 622 -11.48 7.94 1.97
C GLN A 622 -12.65 8.73 2.54
N PHE A 623 -13.72 8.03 2.93
CA PHE A 623 -14.91 8.68 3.44
C PHE A 623 -14.79 8.91 4.93
N PRO A 624 -15.19 10.12 5.40
CA PRO A 624 -15.17 10.44 6.80
C PRO A 624 -16.05 9.48 7.61
N ASN A 625 -15.70 9.28 8.88
CA ASN A 625 -16.45 8.43 9.81
C ASN A 625 -16.57 6.94 9.44
N SER A 626 -15.74 6.44 8.52
CA SER A 626 -15.75 5.02 8.15
C SER A 626 -15.44 4.07 9.32
N ASP A 627 -14.76 4.55 10.33
CA ASP A 627 -14.29 3.85 11.52
C ASP A 627 -15.08 4.20 12.80
N LEU A 628 -16.07 5.09 12.74
CA LEU A 628 -16.91 5.40 13.90
C LEU A 628 -18.01 4.35 14.09
N PRO A 629 -18.25 3.87 15.32
CA PRO A 629 -19.28 2.88 15.60
C PRO A 629 -20.72 3.41 15.50
N GLN A 630 -20.93 4.73 15.46
CA GLN A 630 -22.23 5.38 15.48
C GLN A 630 -22.53 6.21 14.23
N LYS A 631 -23.72 6.78 14.15
CA LYS A 631 -24.32 7.60 13.08
C LYS A 631 -23.34 8.10 11.98
N GLY A 632 -23.62 7.77 10.74
CA GLY A 632 -22.90 8.31 9.59
C GLY A 632 -21.73 7.47 9.10
N ARG A 633 -21.68 6.18 9.43
CA ARG A 633 -20.73 5.26 8.78
C ARG A 633 -20.91 5.34 7.26
N GLU A 634 -19.93 5.87 6.58
CA GLU A 634 -19.86 5.97 5.13
C GLU A 634 -19.13 4.79 4.50
N LYS A 635 -18.72 3.83 5.32
CA LYS A 635 -18.04 2.61 4.94
C LYS A 635 -19.02 1.55 4.50
N LEU A 636 -18.69 0.81 3.45
CA LEU A 636 -19.32 -0.44 3.07
C LEU A 636 -18.74 -1.60 3.89
N ASP A 637 -19.61 -2.32 4.59
CA ASP A 637 -19.22 -3.52 5.36
C ASP A 637 -19.15 -4.74 4.45
N VAL A 638 -20.19 -4.98 3.64
CA VAL A 638 -20.27 -6.12 2.72
C VAL A 638 -20.68 -5.65 1.32
N THR A 639 -19.92 -6.03 0.32
CA THR A 639 -20.32 -5.86 -1.09
C THR A 639 -20.58 -7.22 -1.72
N ILE A 640 -21.82 -7.43 -2.17
CA ILE A 640 -22.24 -8.66 -2.83
C ILE A 640 -21.87 -8.57 -4.30
N VAL A 641 -21.19 -9.61 -4.81
CA VAL A 641 -20.65 -9.64 -6.18
C VAL A 641 -20.85 -10.99 -6.83
N VAL A 642 -20.90 -11.04 -8.15
CA VAL A 642 -20.87 -12.29 -8.93
C VAL A 642 -19.46 -12.55 -9.46
N ASP A 643 -19.00 -11.79 -10.43
CA ASP A 643 -17.64 -11.84 -10.97
C ASP A 643 -16.90 -10.50 -10.85
N MET A 644 -17.66 -9.39 -10.78
CA MET A 644 -17.07 -8.06 -10.59
C MET A 644 -16.29 -8.00 -9.26
N LEU A 645 -15.21 -7.26 -9.21
CA LEU A 645 -14.29 -7.11 -8.06
C LEU A 645 -13.51 -8.37 -7.64
N LEU A 646 -13.91 -9.58 -8.04
CA LEU A 646 -13.16 -10.82 -7.76
C LEU A 646 -11.83 -10.88 -8.54
N THR A 647 -11.76 -10.15 -9.65
CA THR A 647 -10.55 -10.06 -10.47
C THR A 647 -10.23 -8.60 -10.80
N GLY A 648 -8.94 -8.23 -10.83
CA GLY A 648 -8.50 -6.88 -11.22
C GLY A 648 -8.66 -5.78 -10.15
N PHE A 649 -9.32 -6.05 -9.03
CA PHE A 649 -9.50 -5.10 -7.94
C PHE A 649 -8.39 -5.23 -6.88
N ASP A 650 -7.90 -4.13 -6.35
CA ASP A 650 -6.85 -4.09 -5.32
C ASP A 650 -7.23 -3.14 -4.18
N SER A 651 -7.26 -3.67 -2.95
CA SER A 651 -7.52 -2.90 -1.73
C SER A 651 -6.73 -3.47 -0.55
N LYS A 652 -6.08 -2.60 0.21
CA LYS A 652 -5.43 -2.95 1.48
C LYS A 652 -6.44 -3.19 2.59
N TYR A 653 -7.60 -2.55 2.52
CA TYR A 653 -8.66 -2.59 3.54
C TYR A 653 -9.64 -3.75 3.37
N LEU A 654 -9.58 -4.47 2.26
CA LEU A 654 -10.36 -5.68 2.05
C LEU A 654 -9.64 -6.86 2.71
N ASN A 655 -10.18 -7.38 3.83
CA ASN A 655 -9.58 -8.52 4.52
C ASN A 655 -10.39 -9.81 4.43
N THR A 656 -11.70 -9.74 4.17
CA THR A 656 -12.61 -10.89 4.25
C THR A 656 -13.32 -11.15 2.92
N LEU A 657 -13.34 -12.41 2.51
CA LEU A 657 -14.13 -12.92 1.40
C LEU A 657 -15.06 -14.03 1.87
N TYR A 658 -16.36 -13.79 1.76
CA TYR A 658 -17.42 -14.77 1.93
C TYR A 658 -17.66 -15.45 0.59
N VAL A 659 -17.61 -16.79 0.56
CA VAL A 659 -17.66 -17.57 -0.69
C VAL A 659 -18.86 -18.49 -0.70
N ASP A 660 -19.92 -18.11 -1.42
CA ASP A 660 -21.06 -18.97 -1.77
C ASP A 660 -21.10 -19.23 -3.29
N LYS A 661 -19.93 -19.53 -3.85
CA LYS A 661 -19.71 -19.81 -5.26
C LYS A 661 -18.69 -20.92 -5.41
N TYR A 662 -18.87 -21.84 -6.38
CA TYR A 662 -17.84 -22.81 -6.70
C TYR A 662 -16.72 -22.13 -7.50
N LEU A 663 -15.57 -21.96 -6.87
CA LEU A 663 -14.36 -21.40 -7.47
C LEU A 663 -13.35 -22.53 -7.71
N LYS A 664 -12.69 -22.51 -8.86
CA LYS A 664 -11.70 -23.53 -9.21
C LYS A 664 -10.39 -22.88 -9.66
N GLN A 665 -9.29 -23.52 -9.28
CA GLN A 665 -7.95 -23.20 -9.81
C GLN A 665 -7.64 -21.69 -9.81
N HIS A 666 -7.41 -21.08 -10.98
CA HIS A 666 -7.03 -19.67 -11.09
C HIS A 666 -8.08 -18.71 -10.52
N ALA A 667 -9.39 -18.95 -10.74
CA ALA A 667 -10.46 -18.10 -10.22
C ALA A 667 -10.47 -18.10 -8.68
N LEU A 668 -10.19 -19.26 -8.06
CA LEU A 668 -10.09 -19.39 -6.61
C LEU A 668 -8.92 -18.55 -6.04
N ILE A 669 -7.73 -18.72 -6.63
CA ILE A 669 -6.55 -17.98 -6.14
C ILE A 669 -6.69 -16.47 -6.38
N GLN A 670 -7.29 -16.07 -7.48
CA GLN A 670 -7.52 -14.65 -7.76
C GLN A 670 -8.50 -14.02 -6.77
N ALA A 671 -9.61 -14.69 -6.46
CA ALA A 671 -10.58 -14.23 -5.49
C ALA A 671 -9.96 -14.15 -4.07
N PHE A 672 -9.26 -15.19 -3.64
CA PHE A 672 -8.58 -15.22 -2.33
C PHE A 672 -7.53 -14.10 -2.23
N SER A 673 -6.77 -13.87 -3.30
CA SER A 673 -5.74 -12.83 -3.35
C SER A 673 -6.28 -11.39 -3.31
N ARG A 674 -7.59 -11.19 -3.28
CA ARG A 674 -8.19 -9.87 -2.97
C ARG A 674 -8.01 -9.51 -1.50
N THR A 675 -8.00 -10.51 -0.60
CA THR A 675 -7.95 -10.30 0.86
C THR A 675 -6.54 -10.20 1.44
N ASN A 676 -5.52 -10.63 0.71
CA ASN A 676 -4.17 -10.84 1.26
C ASN A 676 -3.20 -9.65 1.08
N ARG A 677 -3.70 -8.45 0.79
CA ARG A 677 -2.86 -7.25 0.75
C ARG A 677 -2.40 -6.86 2.13
N VAL A 678 -1.12 -6.56 2.23
CA VAL A 678 -0.52 -6.07 3.46
C VAL A 678 -1.02 -4.66 3.77
N LEU A 679 -1.43 -4.43 5.01
CA LEU A 679 -1.75 -3.12 5.55
C LEU A 679 -0.82 -2.82 6.74
N ASN A 680 -1.07 -3.44 7.88
CA ASN A 680 -0.32 -3.37 9.13
C ASN A 680 -0.64 -4.59 10.01
N ASP A 681 -0.18 -4.62 11.26
CA ASP A 681 -0.38 -5.76 12.17
C ASP A 681 -1.84 -5.97 12.62
N THR A 682 -2.74 -4.99 12.39
CA THR A 682 -4.18 -5.18 12.65
C THR A 682 -4.84 -6.11 11.64
N LYS A 683 -4.19 -6.35 10.47
CA LYS A 683 -4.59 -7.29 9.43
C LYS A 683 -3.60 -8.45 9.37
N PRO A 684 -3.73 -9.48 10.23
CA PRO A 684 -2.74 -10.55 10.34
C PRO A 684 -2.74 -11.51 9.14
N TYR A 685 -3.87 -11.65 8.45
CA TYR A 685 -4.07 -12.56 7.31
C TYR A 685 -5.24 -12.11 6.43
N GLY A 686 -5.36 -12.72 5.24
CA GLY A 686 -6.57 -12.66 4.42
C GLY A 686 -7.57 -13.74 4.90
N HIS A 687 -8.79 -13.34 5.22
CA HIS A 687 -9.80 -14.22 5.77
C HIS A 687 -10.77 -14.71 4.68
N ILE A 688 -10.98 -15.99 4.61
CA ILE A 688 -11.90 -16.65 3.68
C ILE A 688 -12.91 -17.45 4.48
N LEU A 689 -14.19 -17.18 4.30
CA LEU A 689 -15.26 -17.97 4.87
C LEU A 689 -16.00 -18.68 3.72
N ASP A 690 -15.73 -19.98 3.58
CA ASP A 690 -16.28 -20.82 2.50
C ASP A 690 -17.53 -21.56 2.94
N PHE A 691 -18.63 -21.32 2.24
CA PHE A 691 -19.94 -21.96 2.47
C PHE A 691 -20.22 -23.16 1.54
N ARG A 692 -19.25 -23.47 0.65
CA ARG A 692 -19.38 -24.55 -0.34
C ARG A 692 -18.56 -25.79 0.00
N GLY A 693 -17.72 -25.74 1.05
CA GLY A 693 -16.89 -26.86 1.48
C GLY A 693 -15.80 -27.22 0.46
N GLN A 694 -15.14 -26.21 -0.13
CA GLN A 694 -14.20 -26.38 -1.26
C GLN A 694 -12.77 -26.74 -0.84
N GLN A 695 -12.56 -27.43 0.26
CA GLN A 695 -11.21 -27.75 0.74
C GLN A 695 -10.35 -28.44 -0.32
N GLU A 696 -10.89 -29.42 -1.05
CA GLU A 696 -10.14 -30.13 -2.09
C GLU A 696 -9.75 -29.20 -3.25
N ALA A 697 -10.62 -28.25 -3.62
CA ALA A 697 -10.31 -27.27 -4.65
C ALA A 697 -9.23 -26.28 -4.21
N VAL A 698 -9.22 -25.90 -2.92
CA VAL A 698 -8.16 -25.06 -2.32
C VAL A 698 -6.83 -25.80 -2.33
N ASP A 699 -6.80 -27.06 -1.91
CA ASP A 699 -5.58 -27.88 -1.90
C ASP A 699 -5.03 -28.11 -3.32
N ALA A 700 -5.90 -28.37 -4.28
CA ALA A 700 -5.53 -28.50 -5.69
C ALA A 700 -4.96 -27.21 -6.27
N ALA A 701 -5.54 -26.06 -5.91
CA ALA A 701 -5.06 -24.77 -6.34
C ALA A 701 -3.69 -24.40 -5.71
N ILE A 702 -3.51 -24.72 -4.43
CA ILE A 702 -2.21 -24.56 -3.74
C ILE A 702 -1.15 -25.44 -4.42
N ALA A 703 -1.48 -26.72 -4.72
CA ALA A 703 -0.57 -27.62 -5.44
C ALA A 703 -0.13 -27.05 -6.79
N LEU A 704 -1.08 -26.50 -7.55
CA LEU A 704 -0.84 -26.01 -8.91
C LEU A 704 -0.01 -24.74 -8.96
N PHE A 705 -0.25 -23.78 -8.04
CA PHE A 705 0.30 -22.43 -8.12
C PHE A 705 1.40 -22.12 -7.10
N SER A 706 1.79 -23.09 -6.26
CA SER A 706 2.81 -22.85 -5.25
C SER A 706 4.24 -22.85 -5.79
N GLY A 707 4.51 -23.64 -6.83
CA GLY A 707 5.87 -23.86 -7.30
C GLY A 707 6.72 -24.75 -6.38
N VAL A 708 6.13 -25.30 -5.29
CA VAL A 708 6.80 -26.18 -4.30
C VAL A 708 5.90 -27.37 -3.98
N LYS A 709 6.39 -28.33 -3.17
CA LYS A 709 5.60 -29.48 -2.72
C LYS A 709 4.38 -29.03 -1.89
N VAL A 710 3.24 -29.72 -2.07
CA VAL A 710 1.93 -29.33 -1.49
C VAL A 710 1.97 -29.18 0.03
N GLU A 711 2.60 -30.10 0.72
CA GLU A 711 2.69 -30.08 2.20
C GLU A 711 3.44 -28.82 2.69
N GLN A 712 4.53 -28.47 2.02
CA GLN A 712 5.29 -27.26 2.31
C GLN A 712 4.49 -26.01 1.92
N ALA A 713 3.80 -26.06 0.78
CA ALA A 713 2.98 -24.93 0.32
C ALA A 713 1.86 -24.61 1.29
N ARG A 714 1.16 -25.62 1.84
CA ARG A 714 0.09 -25.39 2.82
C ARG A 714 0.57 -24.67 4.08
N THR A 715 1.74 -25.04 4.61
CA THR A 715 2.31 -24.35 5.79
C THR A 715 2.75 -22.93 5.50
N ILE A 716 3.08 -22.60 4.26
CA ILE A 716 3.42 -21.24 3.83
C ILE A 716 2.14 -20.42 3.60
N TRP A 717 1.17 -20.96 2.87
CA TRP A 717 -0.01 -20.22 2.42
C TRP A 717 -1.07 -20.02 3.48
N LEU A 718 -1.29 -21.05 4.33
CA LEU A 718 -2.33 -21.04 5.33
C LEU A 718 -1.77 -20.68 6.70
N VAL A 719 -2.57 -19.99 7.51
CA VAL A 719 -2.25 -19.79 8.91
C VAL A 719 -2.47 -21.09 9.69
N ASP A 720 -1.80 -21.23 10.83
CA ASP A 720 -1.95 -22.37 11.72
C ASP A 720 -3.40 -22.45 12.23
N LYS A 721 -3.88 -23.66 12.49
CA LYS A 721 -5.21 -23.86 13.08
C LYS A 721 -5.27 -23.37 14.53
N ALA A 722 -6.45 -23.02 15.01
CA ALA A 722 -6.70 -22.48 16.34
C ALA A 722 -5.99 -23.24 17.48
N PRO A 723 -6.02 -24.58 17.59
CA PRO A 723 -5.33 -25.30 18.67
C PRO A 723 -3.83 -24.98 18.76
N VAL A 724 -3.15 -24.88 17.60
CA VAL A 724 -1.72 -24.57 17.54
C VAL A 724 -1.43 -23.15 18.03
N ILE A 725 -2.28 -22.20 17.68
CA ILE A 725 -2.13 -20.79 18.10
C ILE A 725 -2.47 -20.64 19.59
N ILE A 726 -3.46 -21.39 20.10
CA ILE A 726 -3.82 -21.44 21.52
C ILE A 726 -2.64 -21.99 22.35
N ASP A 727 -1.99 -23.06 21.89
CA ASP A 727 -0.80 -23.60 22.54
C ASP A 727 0.34 -22.54 22.55
N LYS A 728 0.58 -21.85 21.42
CA LYS A 728 1.56 -20.76 21.36
C LYS A 728 1.20 -19.60 22.30
N LEU A 729 -0.09 -19.25 22.41
CA LEU A 729 -0.56 -18.22 23.35
C LEU A 729 -0.27 -18.63 24.80
N LYS A 730 -0.55 -19.89 25.15
CA LYS A 730 -0.23 -20.45 26.48
C LYS A 730 1.26 -20.39 26.78
N ASP A 731 2.10 -20.77 25.82
CA ASP A 731 3.55 -20.70 25.96
C ASP A 731 4.04 -19.25 26.12
N ALA A 732 3.52 -18.33 25.33
CA ALA A 732 3.85 -16.91 25.41
C ALA A 732 3.41 -16.30 26.75
N ARG A 733 2.20 -16.65 27.26
CA ARG A 733 1.73 -16.24 28.57
C ARG A 733 2.62 -16.79 29.69
N THR A 734 2.96 -18.06 29.61
CA THR A 734 3.88 -18.71 30.56
C THR A 734 5.25 -18.04 30.56
N ALA A 735 5.78 -17.69 29.39
CA ALA A 735 7.05 -16.98 29.28
C ALA A 735 7.00 -15.58 29.92
N LEU A 736 5.88 -14.85 29.76
CA LEU A 736 5.64 -13.57 30.43
C LEU A 736 5.59 -13.75 31.97
N ASP A 737 4.85 -14.75 32.46
CA ASP A 737 4.73 -15.02 33.89
C ASP A 737 6.08 -15.39 34.52
N ASN A 738 6.84 -16.28 33.86
CA ASN A 738 8.19 -16.65 34.31
C ASN A 738 9.14 -15.46 34.34
N PHE A 739 9.05 -14.58 33.35
CA PHE A 739 9.81 -13.34 33.33
C PHE A 739 9.43 -12.46 34.54
N MET A 740 8.15 -12.19 34.76
CA MET A 740 7.69 -11.39 35.90
C MET A 740 8.14 -11.99 37.24
N GLN A 741 8.02 -13.31 37.42
CA GLN A 741 8.52 -14.01 38.61
C GLN A 741 10.03 -13.87 38.79
N SER A 742 10.81 -13.90 37.73
CA SER A 742 12.27 -13.66 37.80
C SER A 742 12.63 -12.27 38.30
N GLN A 743 11.71 -11.31 38.17
CA GLN A 743 11.83 -9.95 38.72
C GLN A 743 11.27 -9.82 40.15
N GLY A 744 10.83 -10.95 40.76
CA GLY A 744 10.22 -10.96 42.08
C GLY A 744 8.77 -10.45 42.13
N LEU A 745 8.06 -10.52 41.02
CA LEU A 745 6.69 -10.03 40.82
C LEU A 745 5.71 -11.20 40.66
N THR A 746 4.40 -10.97 40.85
CA THR A 746 3.40 -12.06 40.85
C THR A 746 2.92 -12.46 39.47
N GLY A 747 3.27 -11.73 38.41
CA GLY A 747 2.77 -11.95 37.05
C GLY A 747 1.41 -11.32 36.76
N LYS A 748 0.88 -10.52 37.69
CA LYS A 748 -0.34 -9.73 37.47
C LYS A 748 -0.06 -8.42 36.73
N PRO A 749 -1.05 -7.88 36.03
CA PRO A 749 -0.86 -6.62 35.29
C PRO A 749 -0.39 -5.44 36.16
N GLU A 750 -0.90 -5.34 37.38
CA GLU A 750 -0.59 -4.23 38.32
C GLU A 750 0.91 -4.22 38.70
N ASP A 751 1.56 -5.38 38.67
CA ASP A 751 2.96 -5.50 39.05
C ASP A 751 3.94 -4.96 38.01
N VAL A 752 3.49 -4.74 36.77
CA VAL A 752 4.33 -4.21 35.68
C VAL A 752 4.92 -2.84 36.05
N ALA A 753 4.15 -2.00 36.75
CA ALA A 753 4.61 -0.70 37.24
C ALA A 753 5.81 -0.82 38.20
N ASN A 754 5.98 -1.97 38.86
CA ASN A 754 7.05 -2.24 39.82
C ASN A 754 8.35 -2.75 39.16
N LEU A 755 8.41 -2.93 37.85
CA LEU A 755 9.61 -3.33 37.13
C LEU A 755 10.74 -2.32 37.32
N LYS A 756 11.91 -2.81 37.74
CA LYS A 756 13.08 -1.99 38.04
C LYS A 756 14.07 -2.03 36.86
N GLY A 757 14.37 -0.81 36.38
CA GLY A 757 15.31 -0.63 35.26
C GLY A 757 14.67 -0.80 33.87
N ASP A 758 15.31 -0.21 32.88
CA ASP A 758 14.78 -0.14 31.52
C ASP A 758 14.95 -1.46 30.77
N ASP A 759 15.97 -2.27 31.10
CA ASP A 759 16.12 -3.61 30.57
C ASP A 759 14.96 -4.53 30.94
N ALA A 760 14.47 -4.45 32.20
CA ALA A 760 13.32 -5.24 32.64
C ALA A 760 12.04 -4.76 31.95
N ARG A 761 11.86 -3.43 31.80
CA ARG A 761 10.73 -2.86 31.07
C ARG A 761 10.74 -3.26 29.58
N ALA A 762 11.91 -3.22 28.97
CA ALA A 762 12.08 -3.63 27.57
C ALA A 762 11.78 -5.13 27.38
N ALA A 763 12.20 -5.97 28.32
CA ALA A 763 11.89 -7.39 28.30
C ALA A 763 10.38 -7.64 28.45
N PHE A 764 9.69 -6.91 29.34
CA PHE A 764 8.23 -6.99 29.46
C PHE A 764 7.55 -6.63 28.12
N ILE A 765 7.93 -5.52 27.50
CA ILE A 765 7.41 -5.11 26.19
C ILE A 765 7.55 -6.26 25.17
N LYS A 766 8.71 -6.92 25.10
CA LYS A 766 8.97 -8.01 24.17
C LYS A 766 8.08 -9.22 24.45
N HIS A 767 7.92 -9.62 25.70
CA HIS A 767 7.08 -10.78 26.08
C HIS A 767 5.60 -10.50 25.84
N PHE A 768 5.10 -9.33 26.25
CA PHE A 768 3.69 -9.00 26.07
C PHE A 768 3.31 -8.77 24.61
N LYS A 769 4.21 -8.24 23.80
CA LYS A 769 4.02 -8.10 22.36
C LYS A 769 3.64 -9.42 21.70
N GLU A 770 4.32 -10.50 22.04
CA GLU A 770 4.02 -11.83 21.48
C GLU A 770 2.66 -12.36 21.96
N VAL A 771 2.32 -12.19 23.23
CA VAL A 771 0.99 -12.51 23.79
C VAL A 771 -0.10 -11.78 23.02
N GLN A 772 0.03 -10.47 22.86
CA GLN A 772 -0.94 -9.62 22.19
C GLN A 772 -1.08 -9.99 20.70
N ARG A 773 0.02 -10.29 20.00
CA ARG A 773 0.01 -10.68 18.59
C ARG A 773 -0.80 -11.96 18.37
N LEU A 774 -0.59 -12.96 19.22
CA LEU A 774 -1.31 -14.23 19.15
C LEU A 774 -2.79 -14.06 19.51
N GLN A 775 -3.09 -13.23 20.51
CA GLN A 775 -4.47 -12.89 20.85
C GLN A 775 -5.19 -12.20 19.69
N THR A 776 -4.59 -11.19 19.07
CA THR A 776 -5.18 -10.49 17.92
C THR A 776 -5.44 -11.43 16.74
N GLN A 777 -4.56 -12.42 16.55
CA GLN A 777 -4.76 -13.42 15.52
C GLN A 777 -5.98 -14.29 15.85
N LEU A 778 -6.14 -14.72 17.11
CA LEU A 778 -7.27 -15.53 17.56
C LEU A 778 -8.59 -14.76 17.55
N ASP A 779 -8.57 -13.47 17.91
CA ASP A 779 -9.75 -12.59 17.91
C ASP A 779 -10.44 -12.50 16.52
N GLN A 780 -9.69 -12.74 15.44
CA GLN A 780 -10.22 -12.75 14.08
C GLN A 780 -10.55 -14.15 13.54
N TYR A 781 -10.37 -15.23 14.32
CA TYR A 781 -10.81 -16.57 13.92
C TYR A 781 -12.32 -16.68 14.07
N THR A 782 -12.96 -17.22 13.03
CA THR A 782 -14.43 -17.41 13.00
C THR A 782 -14.85 -18.88 13.22
N ASP A 783 -13.87 -19.76 13.36
CA ASP A 783 -14.03 -21.22 13.51
C ASP A 783 -13.65 -21.72 14.91
N LEU A 784 -13.55 -20.84 15.90
CA LEU A 784 -13.32 -21.23 17.29
C LEU A 784 -14.51 -22.00 17.84
N THR A 785 -14.22 -23.09 18.58
CA THR A 785 -15.27 -23.79 19.33
C THR A 785 -15.47 -23.12 20.68
N PRO A 786 -16.66 -23.29 21.34
CA PRO A 786 -16.89 -22.73 22.68
C PRO A 786 -15.84 -23.20 23.72
N GLU A 787 -15.32 -24.43 23.60
CA GLU A 787 -14.28 -24.96 24.47
C GLU A 787 -12.93 -24.25 24.23
N GLN A 788 -12.63 -23.88 22.97
CA GLN A 788 -11.44 -23.12 22.63
C GLN A 788 -11.54 -21.68 23.14
N GLU A 789 -12.69 -21.03 22.97
CA GLU A 789 -12.93 -19.70 23.51
C GLU A 789 -12.78 -19.67 25.03
N GLN A 790 -13.35 -20.67 25.74
CA GLN A 790 -13.19 -20.81 27.18
C GLN A 790 -11.71 -21.05 27.57
N THR A 791 -10.98 -21.82 26.77
CA THR A 791 -9.53 -22.06 26.99
C THR A 791 -8.74 -20.77 26.85
N ILE A 792 -9.01 -19.97 25.82
CA ILE A 792 -8.36 -18.68 25.59
C ILE A 792 -8.66 -17.74 26.78
N GLN A 793 -9.91 -17.65 27.23
CA GLN A 793 -10.30 -16.85 28.39
C GLN A 793 -9.64 -17.32 29.69
N THR A 794 -9.34 -18.62 29.80
CA THR A 794 -8.61 -19.17 30.97
C THR A 794 -7.13 -18.79 30.92
N ILE A 795 -6.50 -18.81 29.73
CA ILE A 795 -5.08 -18.44 29.55
C ILE A 795 -4.88 -16.92 29.75
N LEU A 796 -5.79 -16.13 29.21
CA LEU A 796 -5.71 -14.68 29.23
C LEU A 796 -7.13 -14.08 29.40
N PRO A 797 -7.58 -13.91 30.66
CA PRO A 797 -8.83 -13.24 30.95
C PRO A 797 -8.89 -11.84 30.30
N GLN A 798 -10.07 -11.44 29.82
CA GLN A 798 -10.24 -10.16 29.12
C GLN A 798 -9.83 -8.96 29.99
N ASP A 799 -10.11 -8.99 31.29
CA ASP A 799 -9.72 -7.93 32.21
C ASP A 799 -8.19 -7.83 32.35
N ASP A 800 -7.51 -8.99 32.45
CA ASP A 800 -6.04 -9.04 32.50
C ASP A 800 -5.42 -8.53 31.18
N LEU A 801 -5.95 -8.96 30.06
CA LEU A 801 -5.51 -8.49 28.74
C LEU A 801 -5.60 -6.97 28.63
N THR A 802 -6.74 -6.43 29.05
CA THR A 802 -7.01 -4.98 29.03
C THR A 802 -6.04 -4.22 29.94
N ALA A 803 -5.84 -4.71 31.16
CA ALA A 803 -4.91 -4.13 32.11
C ALA A 803 -3.44 -4.21 31.65
N PHE A 804 -3.03 -5.35 31.09
CA PHE A 804 -1.70 -5.49 30.47
C PHE A 804 -1.49 -4.54 29.29
N ARG A 805 -2.50 -4.32 28.45
CA ARG A 805 -2.45 -3.34 27.35
C ARG A 805 -2.17 -1.93 27.90
N GLY A 806 -2.85 -1.53 28.97
CA GLY A 806 -2.61 -0.26 29.64
C GLY A 806 -1.18 -0.11 30.15
N GLN A 807 -0.69 -1.12 30.89
CA GLN A 807 0.68 -1.14 31.41
C GLN A 807 1.75 -1.18 30.31
N TYR A 808 1.46 -1.90 29.22
CA TYR A 808 2.34 -1.94 28.06
C TYR A 808 2.51 -0.56 27.44
N LEU A 809 1.42 0.21 27.25
CA LEU A 809 1.46 1.54 26.66
C LEU A 809 2.23 2.52 27.54
N GLU A 810 1.96 2.53 28.84
CA GLU A 810 2.66 3.40 29.82
C GLU A 810 4.16 3.08 29.84
N THR A 811 4.50 1.79 29.86
CA THR A 811 5.91 1.34 29.88
C THR A 811 6.63 1.73 28.59
N ALA A 812 5.98 1.54 27.46
CA ALA A 812 6.54 1.87 26.14
C ALA A 812 6.72 3.38 25.96
N GLN A 813 5.75 4.19 26.40
CA GLN A 813 5.87 5.64 26.36
C GLN A 813 7.04 6.13 27.23
N ARG A 814 7.17 5.60 28.44
CA ARG A 814 8.27 5.95 29.34
C ARG A 814 9.65 5.64 28.73
N LEU A 815 9.78 4.47 28.10
CA LEU A 815 11.02 4.08 27.43
C LEU A 815 11.32 4.95 26.21
N ARG A 816 10.29 5.38 25.49
CA ARG A 816 10.43 6.30 24.35
C ARG A 816 10.86 7.69 24.77
N GLU A 817 10.24 8.26 25.79
CA GLU A 817 10.61 9.57 26.35
C GLU A 817 12.04 9.61 26.89
N GLN A 818 12.51 8.52 27.49
CA GLN A 818 13.90 8.40 27.94
C GLN A 818 14.91 8.31 26.79
N ARG A 819 14.52 7.67 25.68
CA ARG A 819 15.34 7.59 24.48
C ARG A 819 15.50 8.96 23.78
N GLU A 820 14.48 9.80 23.86
CA GLU A 820 14.47 11.16 23.26
C GLU A 820 15.24 12.22 24.06
N GLN A 821 15.71 11.89 25.28
CA GLN A 821 16.49 12.84 26.11
C GLN A 821 17.97 12.88 25.70
N PRO A 822 18.53 14.04 25.31
CA PRO A 822 19.91 14.14 24.92
C PRO A 822 20.85 13.93 26.11
N GLY A 823 21.72 12.93 26.05
CA GLY A 823 22.87 12.79 26.95
C GLY A 823 22.92 11.56 27.86
N GLU A 824 21.89 10.77 27.99
CA GLU A 824 21.96 9.48 28.70
C GLU A 824 22.23 8.32 27.74
N LYS A 825 23.15 7.42 28.13
CA LYS A 825 23.35 6.15 27.43
C LYS A 825 22.13 5.28 27.66
N THR A 826 21.27 5.18 26.65
CA THR A 826 20.14 4.26 26.66
C THR A 826 20.64 2.81 26.83
N ALA A 827 19.95 2.01 27.62
CA ALA A 827 20.28 0.59 27.76
C ALA A 827 20.15 -0.10 26.40
N ALA A 828 21.10 -0.95 26.04
CA ALA A 828 21.15 -1.64 24.75
C ALA A 828 19.86 -2.44 24.45
N ALA A 829 19.12 -2.86 25.49
CA ALA A 829 17.84 -3.53 25.36
C ALA A 829 16.71 -2.57 24.92
N VAL A 830 16.76 -1.30 25.29
CA VAL A 830 15.79 -0.28 24.86
C VAL A 830 16.02 0.10 23.38
N ASP A 831 17.28 0.16 22.95
CA ASP A 831 17.64 0.38 21.55
C ASP A 831 17.19 -0.76 20.61
N GLN A 832 16.95 -1.94 21.17
CA GLN A 832 16.46 -3.13 20.43
C GLN A 832 14.93 -3.29 20.44
N LEU A 833 14.20 -2.41 21.11
CA LEU A 833 12.74 -2.50 21.17
C LEU A 833 12.10 -2.08 19.85
N ASP A 834 11.19 -2.92 19.43
CA ASP A 834 10.28 -2.69 18.32
C ASP A 834 9.02 -1.98 18.84
N PHE A 835 8.92 -0.68 18.63
CA PHE A 835 7.80 0.14 19.08
C PHE A 835 6.58 0.15 18.14
N GLU A 836 6.65 -0.55 17.00
CA GLU A 836 5.53 -0.69 16.05
C GLU A 836 4.27 -1.23 16.76
N PHE A 837 4.50 -2.16 17.66
CA PHE A 837 3.44 -2.79 18.40
C PHE A 837 2.79 -1.87 19.47
N VAL A 838 3.49 -0.83 19.89
CA VAL A 838 2.94 0.22 20.77
C VAL A 838 1.79 0.94 20.05
N LEU A 839 2.02 1.34 18.80
CA LEU A 839 0.98 1.93 17.94
C LEU A 839 -0.17 0.96 17.70
N PHE A 840 0.13 -0.33 17.56
CA PHE A 840 -0.87 -1.38 17.39
C PHE A 840 -1.71 -1.60 18.66
N ALA A 841 -1.10 -1.70 19.83
CA ALA A 841 -1.81 -1.83 21.10
C ALA A 841 -2.66 -0.60 21.38
N SER A 842 -2.15 0.60 21.06
CA SER A 842 -2.87 1.86 21.11
C SER A 842 -4.07 1.87 20.16
N ALA A 843 -3.95 1.30 18.96
CA ALA A 843 -5.07 1.17 18.02
C ALA A 843 -6.16 0.18 18.49
N LEU A 844 -5.85 -0.69 19.46
CA LEU A 844 -6.79 -1.65 20.05
C LEU A 844 -7.44 -1.17 21.37
N ILE A 845 -6.91 -0.12 22.00
CA ILE A 845 -7.60 0.54 23.11
C ILE A 845 -8.71 1.38 22.50
N ASP A 846 -9.91 0.84 22.61
CA ASP A 846 -11.10 1.46 22.07
C ASP A 846 -11.52 2.67 22.92
N TYR A 847 -12.16 3.66 22.30
CA TYR A 847 -12.85 4.77 22.93
C TYR A 847 -13.77 4.29 24.08
N ASP A 848 -14.43 3.16 23.89
CA ASP A 848 -15.29 2.51 24.88
C ASP A 848 -14.52 2.12 26.14
N TYR A 849 -13.30 1.66 26.01
CA TYR A 849 -12.45 1.31 27.14
C TYR A 849 -12.04 2.54 27.96
N ILE A 850 -11.70 3.65 27.30
CA ILE A 850 -11.38 4.90 28.00
C ILE A 850 -12.61 5.42 28.74
N MET A 851 -13.78 5.38 28.11
CA MET A 851 -15.04 5.77 28.75
C MET A 851 -15.37 4.89 29.95
N LYS A 852 -15.13 3.59 29.85
CA LYS A 852 -15.28 2.64 30.97
C LYS A 852 -14.31 2.95 32.11
N LEU A 853 -13.03 3.21 31.82
CA LEU A 853 -12.04 3.62 32.84
C LEU A 853 -12.45 4.91 33.59
N ILE A 854 -12.96 5.89 32.84
CA ILE A 854 -13.46 7.14 33.42
C ILE A 854 -14.68 6.87 34.29
N THR A 855 -15.59 6.00 33.85
CA THR A 855 -16.77 5.58 34.62
C THR A 855 -16.38 4.84 35.90
N ASP A 856 -15.47 3.89 35.82
CA ASP A 856 -14.95 3.12 36.96
C ASP A 856 -14.24 4.02 37.96
N PHE A 857 -13.47 5.02 37.51
CA PHE A 857 -12.87 6.05 38.35
C PHE A 857 -13.93 6.87 39.07
N GLN A 858 -15.04 7.23 38.43
CA GLN A 858 -16.12 8.01 39.03
C GLN A 858 -17.02 7.21 39.98
N ALA A 859 -17.21 5.92 39.71
CA ALA A 859 -18.04 5.06 40.54
C ALA A 859 -17.44 4.77 41.94
N GLN A 860 -16.17 5.05 42.16
CA GLN A 860 -15.45 4.71 43.40
C GLN A 860 -15.56 5.82 44.44
N PRO A 861 -15.82 5.48 45.71
CA PRO A 861 -15.85 6.47 46.80
C PRO A 861 -14.50 7.18 46.98
N ALA A 862 -14.53 8.48 47.22
CA ALA A 862 -13.33 9.28 47.44
C ALA A 862 -12.45 8.65 48.54
N GLY A 863 -11.24 8.19 48.19
CA GLY A 863 -10.26 7.58 49.08
C GLY A 863 -10.11 6.05 49.04
N LYS A 864 -10.87 5.34 48.17
CA LYS A 864 -10.73 3.91 47.93
C LYS A 864 -10.54 3.57 46.43
N ALA A 865 -10.14 4.54 45.65
CA ALA A 865 -9.97 4.34 44.21
C ALA A 865 -8.78 3.39 43.94
N THR A 866 -9.02 2.34 43.14
CA THR A 866 -7.99 1.41 42.68
C THR A 866 -7.07 2.06 41.66
N MET A 867 -7.47 3.19 41.07
CA MET A 867 -6.70 3.97 40.10
C MET A 867 -6.83 5.47 40.41
N SER A 868 -5.71 6.19 40.43
CA SER A 868 -5.73 7.64 40.61
C SER A 868 -6.15 8.37 39.33
N ARG A 869 -6.59 9.64 39.44
CA ARG A 869 -6.90 10.48 38.27
C ARG A 869 -5.68 10.62 37.36
N GLU A 870 -4.48 10.75 37.95
CA GLU A 870 -3.22 10.85 37.25
C GLU A 870 -2.89 9.56 36.45
N GLN A 871 -3.24 8.40 36.98
CA GLN A 871 -3.08 7.12 36.28
C GLN A 871 -4.05 6.99 35.09
N VAL A 872 -5.30 7.44 35.26
CA VAL A 872 -6.26 7.49 34.12
C VAL A 872 -5.77 8.46 33.04
N ILE A 873 -5.29 9.65 33.48
CA ILE A 873 -4.70 10.63 32.55
C ILE A 873 -3.45 10.07 31.86
N GLY A 874 -2.59 9.31 32.56
CA GLY A 874 -1.40 8.66 32.03
C GLY A 874 -1.74 7.63 30.94
N LEU A 875 -2.78 6.82 31.17
CA LEU A 875 -3.27 5.85 30.18
C LEU A 875 -3.81 6.53 28.92
N ILE A 876 -4.56 7.63 29.08
CA ILE A 876 -5.07 8.42 27.96
C ILE A 876 -3.92 9.11 27.22
N ALA A 877 -2.94 9.62 27.95
CA ALA A 877 -1.77 10.30 27.36
C ALA A 877 -0.88 9.35 26.54
N GLY A 878 -0.88 8.05 26.83
CA GLY A 878 -0.11 7.04 26.11
C GLY A 878 -0.66 6.62 24.76
N ASP A 879 -1.86 7.07 24.37
CA ASP A 879 -2.52 6.60 23.15
C ASP A 879 -2.32 7.55 21.96
N SER A 880 -1.61 7.08 20.91
CA SER A 880 -1.34 7.86 19.70
C SER A 880 -2.58 8.13 18.85
N LYS A 881 -3.64 7.34 18.99
CA LYS A 881 -4.90 7.48 18.26
C LYS A 881 -5.68 8.71 18.69
N PHE A 882 -5.44 9.15 19.93
CA PHE A 882 -6.07 10.33 20.54
C PHE A 882 -5.14 11.55 20.60
N ILE A 883 -4.03 11.57 19.82
CA ILE A 883 -3.10 12.71 19.84
C ILE A 883 -3.87 14.03 19.67
N ASP A 884 -4.85 14.06 18.78
CA ASP A 884 -5.68 15.24 18.52
C ASP A 884 -6.82 15.45 19.55
N GLU A 885 -7.30 14.40 20.21
CA GLU A 885 -8.37 14.45 21.23
C GLU A 885 -7.82 14.33 22.66
N ARG A 886 -6.59 13.89 22.81
CA ARG A 886 -5.93 13.62 24.09
C ARG A 886 -6.06 14.75 25.08
N ASP A 887 -5.74 15.97 24.66
CA ASP A 887 -5.77 17.14 25.51
C ASP A 887 -7.22 17.49 25.94
N ALA A 888 -8.19 17.27 25.05
CA ALA A 888 -9.60 17.46 25.36
C ALA A 888 -10.13 16.41 26.34
N ILE A 889 -9.74 15.14 26.18
CA ILE A 889 -10.12 14.07 27.12
C ILE A 889 -9.47 14.29 28.49
N ILE A 890 -8.19 14.65 28.52
CA ILE A 890 -7.47 14.97 29.77
C ILE A 890 -8.12 16.15 30.49
N GLU A 891 -8.49 17.20 29.77
CA GLU A 891 -9.16 18.38 30.33
C GLU A 891 -10.54 18.02 30.85
N TYR A 892 -11.30 17.20 30.13
CA TYR A 892 -12.58 16.67 30.59
C TYR A 892 -12.43 15.86 31.89
N VAL A 893 -11.49 14.91 31.92
CA VAL A 893 -11.18 14.08 33.09
C VAL A 893 -10.75 14.93 34.30
N ARG A 894 -10.01 16.02 34.09
CA ARG A 894 -9.65 16.97 35.13
C ARG A 894 -10.87 17.74 35.71
N GLY A 895 -11.86 17.98 34.86
CA GLY A 895 -13.13 18.64 35.28
C GLY A 895 -14.09 17.73 36.07
N LEU A 896 -13.95 16.40 35.93
CA LEU A 896 -14.80 15.45 36.61
C LEU A 896 -14.49 15.35 38.11
N LYS A 897 -15.52 15.23 38.97
CA LYS A 897 -15.38 14.99 40.41
C LYS A 897 -15.49 13.50 40.73
N ALA A 898 -14.57 12.95 41.48
CA ALA A 898 -14.66 11.58 41.96
C ALA A 898 -15.89 11.36 42.83
N GLY A 899 -16.66 10.31 42.62
CA GLY A 899 -17.84 9.96 43.43
C GLY A 899 -19.17 10.49 42.91
N GLU A 900 -19.25 11.05 41.71
CA GLU A 900 -20.52 11.51 41.11
C GLU A 900 -21.39 10.36 40.58
N GLY A 901 -20.87 9.13 40.46
CA GLY A 901 -21.65 7.94 40.14
C GLY A 901 -22.32 7.96 38.75
N LEU A 902 -21.70 8.63 37.77
CA LEU A 902 -22.20 8.68 36.41
C LEU A 902 -22.04 7.31 35.72
N ASP A 903 -23.04 6.88 34.99
CA ASP A 903 -22.94 5.70 34.13
C ASP A 903 -22.14 6.00 32.84
N GLU A 904 -21.78 4.99 32.11
CA GLU A 904 -20.99 5.08 30.86
C GLU A 904 -21.66 6.00 29.83
N GLY A 905 -23.00 5.93 29.71
CA GLY A 905 -23.77 6.78 28.80
C GLY A 905 -23.67 8.26 29.20
N ALA A 906 -23.80 8.57 30.47
CA ALA A 906 -23.72 9.94 31.00
C ALA A 906 -22.29 10.51 30.84
N VAL A 907 -21.24 9.69 31.00
CA VAL A 907 -19.85 10.07 30.74
C VAL A 907 -19.60 10.38 29.27
N ARG A 908 -20.13 9.56 28.35
CA ARG A 908 -20.04 9.77 26.90
C ARG A 908 -20.75 11.04 26.46
N ASP A 909 -21.99 11.21 26.89
CA ASP A 909 -22.81 12.41 26.58
C ASP A 909 -22.17 13.69 27.15
N GLY A 910 -21.59 13.58 28.34
CA GLY A 910 -20.86 14.65 28.97
C GLY A 910 -19.61 15.05 28.22
N TYR A 911 -18.83 14.06 27.77
CA TYR A 911 -17.64 14.32 26.97
C TYR A 911 -17.98 14.88 25.58
N GLN A 912 -19.00 14.35 24.91
CA GLN A 912 -19.43 14.90 23.63
C GLN A 912 -19.89 16.35 23.74
N ARG A 913 -20.67 16.70 24.77
CA ARG A 913 -21.05 18.09 25.04
C ARG A 913 -19.83 18.98 25.32
N PHE A 914 -18.88 18.50 26.07
CA PHE A 914 -17.62 19.21 26.34
C PHE A 914 -16.83 19.49 25.06
N LYS A 915 -16.75 18.49 24.13
CA LYS A 915 -16.12 18.67 22.80
C LYS A 915 -16.83 19.72 21.98
N ASP A 916 -18.16 19.64 21.91
CA ASP A 916 -18.99 20.56 21.11
C ASP A 916 -18.87 22.01 21.65
N GLU A 917 -18.88 22.18 22.95
CA GLU A 917 -18.68 23.49 23.60
C GLU A 917 -17.27 24.04 23.34
N LYS A 918 -16.25 23.20 23.43
CA LYS A 918 -14.85 23.61 23.21
C LYS A 918 -14.62 23.98 21.73
N TYR A 919 -15.14 23.19 20.83
CA TYR A 919 -15.10 23.48 19.39
C TYR A 919 -15.81 24.81 19.06
N ALA A 920 -17.01 24.98 19.54
CA ALA A 920 -17.74 26.23 19.36
C ALA A 920 -17.00 27.46 19.98
N ALA A 921 -16.33 27.28 21.09
CA ALA A 921 -15.50 28.33 21.71
C ALA A 921 -14.26 28.65 20.88
N GLU A 922 -13.56 27.64 20.33
CA GLU A 922 -12.41 27.82 19.43
C GLU A 922 -12.80 28.57 18.14
N VAL A 923 -13.94 28.21 17.51
CA VAL A 923 -14.48 28.93 16.34
C VAL A 923 -14.90 30.37 16.70
N ALA A 924 -15.58 30.57 17.85
CA ALA A 924 -15.98 31.90 18.30
C ALA A 924 -14.77 32.81 18.60
N ALA A 925 -13.70 32.26 19.17
CA ALA A 925 -12.45 32.97 19.39
C ALA A 925 -11.78 33.41 18.08
N ALA A 926 -11.75 32.53 17.07
CA ALA A 926 -11.28 32.85 15.74
C ALA A 926 -12.17 33.94 15.07
N ALA A 927 -13.49 33.83 15.18
CA ALA A 927 -14.42 34.82 14.67
C ALA A 927 -14.15 36.20 15.28
N HIS A 928 -14.04 36.28 16.62
CA HIS A 928 -13.75 37.51 17.33
C HIS A 928 -12.39 38.13 16.95
N LYS A 929 -11.34 37.32 16.86
CA LYS A 929 -10.00 37.74 16.43
C LYS A 929 -10.02 38.39 15.03
N HIS A 930 -10.86 37.86 14.16
CA HIS A 930 -10.94 38.32 12.77
C HIS A 930 -12.08 39.32 12.48
N GLY A 931 -12.87 39.69 13.52
CA GLY A 931 -13.98 40.64 13.38
C GLY A 931 -15.15 40.08 12.56
N LEU A 932 -15.35 38.78 12.62
CA LEU A 932 -16.43 38.06 11.94
C LEU A 932 -17.55 37.68 12.90
N GLY A 933 -18.74 37.41 12.40
CA GLY A 933 -19.82 36.82 13.20
C GLY A 933 -19.51 35.35 13.51
N SER A 934 -19.76 34.92 14.76
CA SER A 934 -19.49 33.55 15.17
C SER A 934 -20.36 32.53 14.45
N GLU A 935 -21.66 32.80 14.23
CA GLU A 935 -22.57 31.91 13.50
C GLU A 935 -22.18 31.72 12.01
N PRO A 936 -21.87 32.80 11.23
CA PRO A 936 -21.42 32.64 9.85
C PRO A 936 -20.09 31.86 9.74
N LEU A 937 -19.13 32.10 10.66
CA LEU A 937 -17.88 31.36 10.65
C LEU A 937 -18.09 29.89 11.03
N GLN A 938 -18.95 29.61 12.01
CA GLN A 938 -19.31 28.25 12.40
C GLN A 938 -19.93 27.49 11.22
N ALA A 939 -20.92 28.09 10.56
CA ALA A 939 -21.57 27.52 9.38
C ALA A 939 -20.59 27.24 8.23
N PHE A 940 -19.61 28.11 8.02
CA PHE A 940 -18.57 27.94 7.02
C PHE A 940 -17.66 26.73 7.40
N VAL A 941 -17.18 26.65 8.63
CA VAL A 941 -16.31 25.56 9.10
C VAL A 941 -17.06 24.22 9.07
N ASP A 942 -18.32 24.19 9.57
CA ASP A 942 -19.17 23.01 9.53
C ASP A 942 -19.47 22.55 8.08
N GLY A 943 -19.63 23.50 7.18
CA GLY A 943 -19.82 23.21 5.74
C GLY A 943 -18.60 22.57 5.10
N ILE A 944 -17.39 22.98 5.47
CA ILE A 944 -16.13 22.35 5.03
C ILE A 944 -16.01 20.95 5.61
N LEU A 945 -16.19 20.81 6.92
CA LEU A 945 -16.07 19.53 7.63
C LEU A 945 -17.12 18.49 7.17
N GLY A 946 -18.34 18.97 6.87
CA GLY A 946 -19.42 18.10 6.39
C GLY A 946 -19.18 17.58 4.96
N ARG A 947 -18.51 18.34 4.11
CA ARG A 947 -18.25 17.98 2.71
C ARG A 947 -16.81 17.52 2.46
N MET A 948 -15.89 17.77 3.40
CA MET A 948 -14.44 17.62 3.23
C MET A 948 -13.88 18.35 1.99
N ILE A 949 -14.51 19.44 1.63
CA ILE A 949 -14.14 20.27 0.49
C ILE A 949 -14.08 21.73 0.97
N PHE A 950 -12.94 22.36 0.78
CA PHE A 950 -12.79 23.79 0.96
C PHE A 950 -13.36 24.54 -0.23
N ASP A 951 -14.19 25.55 0.05
CA ASP A 951 -14.88 26.36 -0.96
C ASP A 951 -14.43 27.82 -0.84
N GLY A 952 -13.60 28.25 -1.79
CA GLY A 952 -13.08 29.62 -1.83
C GLY A 952 -14.16 30.68 -2.11
N GLU A 953 -15.29 30.31 -2.75
CA GLU A 953 -16.40 31.24 -2.97
C GLU A 953 -17.10 31.55 -1.65
N GLN A 954 -17.34 30.55 -0.84
CA GLN A 954 -17.93 30.72 0.51
C GLN A 954 -17.01 31.50 1.45
N LEU A 955 -15.69 31.33 1.38
CA LEU A 955 -14.74 32.19 2.10
C LEU A 955 -14.85 33.65 1.64
N THR A 956 -15.03 33.83 0.37
CA THR A 956 -15.24 35.13 -0.24
C THR A 956 -16.50 35.81 0.30
N GLU A 957 -17.61 35.08 0.37
CA GLU A 957 -18.90 35.57 0.92
C GLU A 957 -18.80 35.85 2.44
N LEU A 958 -18.08 34.98 3.21
CA LEU A 958 -17.85 35.18 4.63
C LEU A 958 -17.11 36.47 4.94
N LEU A 959 -16.17 36.89 4.09
CA LEU A 959 -15.38 38.12 4.27
C LEU A 959 -16.04 39.35 3.66
N ALA A 960 -17.09 39.21 2.85
CA ALA A 960 -17.77 40.32 2.17
C ALA A 960 -18.30 41.42 3.14
N PRO A 961 -18.86 41.10 4.32
CA PRO A 961 -19.33 42.13 5.27
C PRO A 961 -18.24 43.06 5.81
N LEU A 962 -16.97 42.70 5.69
CA LEU A 962 -15.86 43.54 6.17
C LEU A 962 -15.47 44.67 5.23
N ASP A 963 -16.06 44.74 4.02
CA ASP A 963 -15.88 45.77 2.97
C ASP A 963 -14.40 46.13 2.75
N LEU A 964 -13.53 45.13 2.61
CA LEU A 964 -12.08 45.28 2.47
C LEU A 964 -11.66 45.46 1.02
N GLY A 965 -10.73 46.39 0.77
CA GLY A 965 -10.07 46.48 -0.55
C GLY A 965 -9.25 45.25 -0.87
N TRP A 966 -9.00 44.98 -2.17
CA TRP A 966 -8.43 43.71 -2.67
C TRP A 966 -7.18 43.20 -1.88
N ARG A 967 -6.18 44.02 -1.62
CA ARG A 967 -4.97 43.62 -0.87
C ARG A 967 -5.28 43.31 0.59
N ALA A 968 -6.03 44.13 1.27
CA ALA A 968 -6.41 43.94 2.66
C ALA A 968 -7.28 42.69 2.85
N ARG A 969 -8.05 42.32 1.83
CA ARG A 969 -8.87 41.14 1.80
C ARG A 969 -7.99 39.89 1.67
N THR A 970 -7.01 39.84 0.77
CA THR A 970 -6.07 38.71 0.62
C THR A 970 -5.27 38.51 1.89
N ASP A 971 -4.75 39.58 2.54
CA ASP A 971 -4.03 39.49 3.78
C ASP A 971 -4.93 38.96 4.93
N LYS A 972 -6.20 39.36 4.92
CA LYS A 972 -7.19 38.89 5.92
C LYS A 972 -7.58 37.44 5.71
N GLU A 973 -7.74 37.04 4.45
CA GLU A 973 -8.00 35.63 4.06
C GLU A 973 -6.86 34.71 4.54
N LEU A 974 -5.61 35.05 4.22
CA LEU A 974 -4.45 34.29 4.67
C LEU A 974 -4.35 34.24 6.21
N ALA A 975 -4.58 35.34 6.90
CA ALA A 975 -4.56 35.39 8.36
C ALA A 975 -5.68 34.55 9.00
N LEU A 976 -6.89 34.58 8.46
CA LEU A 976 -8.01 33.76 8.90
C LEU A 976 -7.72 32.28 8.65
N MET A 977 -7.25 31.93 7.45
CA MET A 977 -6.94 30.54 7.12
C MET A 977 -5.76 30.00 7.94
N ALA A 978 -4.77 30.81 8.29
CA ALA A 978 -3.69 30.40 9.21
C ALA A 978 -4.21 29.95 10.58
N ASP A 979 -5.28 30.53 11.09
CA ASP A 979 -5.94 30.10 12.33
C ASP A 979 -6.92 28.94 12.11
N LEU A 980 -7.61 28.87 10.96
CA LEU A 980 -8.61 27.85 10.69
C LEU A 980 -8.00 26.51 10.21
N VAL A 981 -6.88 26.52 9.47
CA VAL A 981 -6.26 25.29 8.96
C VAL A 981 -5.91 24.30 10.09
N PRO A 982 -5.27 24.71 11.20
CA PRO A 982 -5.04 23.82 12.33
C PRO A 982 -6.33 23.27 12.96
N LEU A 983 -7.36 24.11 13.09
CA LEU A 983 -8.66 23.76 13.63
C LEU A 983 -9.41 22.78 12.70
N LEU A 984 -9.41 23.04 11.41
CA LEU A 984 -10.01 22.16 10.39
C LEU A 984 -9.30 20.81 10.36
N LYS A 985 -7.96 20.78 10.38
CA LYS A 985 -7.18 19.53 10.42
C LYS A 985 -7.46 18.71 11.67
N LYS A 986 -7.50 19.36 12.83
CA LYS A 986 -7.83 18.74 14.11
C LYS A 986 -9.24 18.14 14.08
N SER A 987 -10.23 18.90 13.59
CA SER A 987 -11.63 18.45 13.52
C SER A 987 -11.87 17.44 12.39
N ALA A 988 -11.04 17.44 11.33
CA ALA A 988 -11.07 16.45 10.29
C ALA A 988 -10.50 15.08 10.72
N GLY A 989 -9.87 14.97 11.89
CA GLY A 989 -9.34 13.71 12.39
C GLY A 989 -8.28 13.06 11.49
N GLY A 990 -7.36 13.89 10.93
CA GLY A 990 -6.30 13.42 10.03
C GLY A 990 -6.74 13.15 8.58
N ARG A 991 -7.95 13.54 8.20
CA ARG A 991 -8.47 13.41 6.83
C ARG A 991 -8.06 14.60 5.97
N ASP A 992 -7.84 14.34 4.70
CA ASP A 992 -7.50 15.37 3.72
C ASP A 992 -8.76 16.18 3.34
N ILE A 993 -8.69 17.50 3.45
CA ILE A 993 -9.74 18.40 2.99
C ILE A 993 -9.34 18.88 1.59
N SER A 994 -10.13 18.52 0.57
CA SER A 994 -9.85 18.90 -0.81
C SER A 994 -9.86 20.42 -0.97
N GLY A 995 -8.83 20.98 -1.63
CA GLY A 995 -8.70 22.43 -1.86
C GLY A 995 -8.01 23.20 -0.73
N LEU A 996 -7.76 22.61 0.44
CA LEU A 996 -7.12 23.29 1.58
C LEU A 996 -5.61 23.48 1.40
N LYS A 997 -4.97 22.70 0.53
CA LYS A 997 -3.51 22.71 0.30
C LYS A 997 -2.93 24.08 -0.07
N ALA A 998 -3.71 24.95 -0.67
CA ALA A 998 -3.29 26.31 -1.03
C ALA A 998 -2.99 27.20 0.20
N TYR A 999 -3.45 26.80 1.38
CA TYR A 999 -3.28 27.52 2.65
C TYR A 999 -2.42 26.76 3.67
N GLU A 1000 -1.79 25.66 3.25
CA GLU A 1000 -0.97 24.79 4.12
C GLU A 1000 0.54 25.11 4.05
N GLU A 1001 0.96 26.01 3.14
CA GLU A 1001 2.36 26.43 2.92
C GLU A 1001 2.75 27.61 3.81
#